data_d65cde63cf377368e599e94f40f9f151
#
_entry.id   d65cde63cf377368e599e94f40f9f151
#
_cell.length_a   1.000
_cell.length_b   1.000
_cell.length_c   1.000
_cell.angle_alpha   90.00
_cell.angle_beta   90.00
_cell.angle_gamma   90.00
#
_symmetry.space_group_name_H-M   'P 1'
#
loop_
_entity.id
_entity.type
_entity.pdbx_description
1 polymer ?
#
loop_
_entity_poly.entity_id
_entity_poly.type
_entity_poly.pdbx_seq_one_letter_code
_entity_poly.pdbx_strand_id
1 'polypeptide(L)'
;MGGRRLKLVRQVRYAPTESGAAVLGPSGALALRGAGVYAWLERLWPLLDGTQDVDAALAQLPDGHRAVATRLLDTLQRRDFLREATEPRPHGLTATELHRHRHEIAYIEHWLDSPEHRFERYRAARVLLFGDGPLYAATRHALLACGLRQVFTAEAGAPYDTADAVVYAGDATTAHAGPGVAAVERACGGVPLFRALSRSGDCWLLPPIAPCLTWADVRHRIRHTAAPDHAGPTPMTAAAAALVGGRLALAVFRLLTGVPDEHADVDADVDADVVDAAAPGPVPGILRVDLATLATHRHRVLPAPLRHDSGCAAEGRMKELREAPALDPEQLTARLADCADDVAGPYAPPTTEYGSQIPLTVAQCAVTGAGVVVGASLDPRTATAAALRRAGASYALSAAAHVPPHQPADQAAPDPVRFRAERLTDGGVRFLTAPLVLPRPAGEGQPGGGRPAGAGTACAESWDAAVEAALFDAVRSLARRRAADVSPATLMPEGLLTEPEAVRHWRLLRTLGPVPEVRDLSGGLVAPVIGLVAGDRLVSVGCAATAAGALAEAARDLLLARQRGTEPAAGTLPLLAAPGPLADRVPVSLPGSGPREHIAHLATSLAAAGYTAYAVPLDHDADFHTLIPFVARVVLDEAR
;
A
#
# COMPACT_ATOMS: atom_id res chain seq x y z
N MET A 1 -9.83 -48.55 4.14
CA MET A 1 -9.03 -47.31 4.09
C MET A 1 -8.14 -47.46 2.85
N GLY A 2 -8.31 -46.60 1.84
CA GLY A 2 -7.46 -46.63 0.65
C GLY A 2 -6.08 -46.10 1.05
N GLY A 3 -5.00 -46.85 0.69
CA GLY A 3 -3.64 -46.41 0.95
C GLY A 3 -3.25 -45.21 0.10
N ARG A 4 -2.17 -44.57 0.46
CA ARG A 4 -1.64 -43.34 -0.15
C ARG A 4 -1.12 -43.62 -1.56
N ARG A 5 -1.67 -42.97 -2.57
CA ARG A 5 -1.17 -43.01 -3.94
C ARG A 5 -0.37 -41.75 -4.21
N LEU A 6 0.88 -41.88 -4.64
CA LEU A 6 1.78 -40.76 -4.91
C LEU A 6 2.09 -40.67 -6.40
N LYS A 7 2.08 -39.46 -6.93
CA LYS A 7 2.44 -39.15 -8.31
C LYS A 7 3.57 -38.14 -8.37
N LEU A 8 4.56 -38.41 -9.23
CA LEU A 8 5.61 -37.44 -9.55
C LEU A 8 5.02 -36.22 -10.26
N VAL A 9 5.44 -35.04 -9.85
CA VAL A 9 5.16 -33.82 -10.59
C VAL A 9 5.80 -33.93 -11.98
N ARG A 10 5.12 -33.43 -13.00
CA ARG A 10 5.61 -33.52 -14.38
C ARG A 10 6.97 -32.84 -14.52
N GLN A 11 7.87 -33.43 -15.33
CA GLN A 11 9.23 -32.99 -15.58
C GLN A 11 10.23 -33.22 -14.43
N VAL A 12 9.85 -33.84 -13.32
CA VAL A 12 10.82 -34.26 -12.30
C VAL A 12 11.71 -35.32 -12.87
N ARG A 13 13.02 -35.13 -12.69
CA ARG A 13 14.07 -36.04 -13.12
C ARG A 13 15.08 -36.26 -11.98
N TYR A 14 15.80 -37.36 -12.00
CA TYR A 14 16.85 -37.59 -11.03
C TYR A 14 18.13 -38.08 -11.74
N ALA A 15 19.26 -37.80 -11.12
CA ALA A 15 20.57 -38.24 -11.60
C ALA A 15 21.47 -38.62 -10.41
N PRO A 16 22.41 -39.56 -10.62
CA PRO A 16 23.39 -39.90 -9.59
C PRO A 16 24.35 -38.72 -9.36
N THR A 17 24.83 -38.60 -8.10
CA THR A 17 25.92 -37.70 -7.72
C THR A 17 26.94 -38.48 -6.91
N GLU A 18 28.18 -37.95 -6.74
CA GLU A 18 29.22 -38.58 -5.94
C GLU A 18 28.78 -38.89 -4.50
N SER A 19 27.88 -38.09 -3.92
CA SER A 19 27.43 -38.22 -2.53
C SER A 19 26.00 -38.78 -2.38
N GLY A 20 25.32 -39.17 -3.50
CA GLY A 20 23.93 -39.64 -3.45
C GLY A 20 23.17 -39.45 -4.76
N ALA A 21 22.15 -38.59 -4.78
CA ALA A 21 21.38 -38.27 -5.97
C ALA A 21 20.95 -36.79 -5.99
N ALA A 22 20.78 -36.24 -7.19
CA ALA A 22 20.13 -34.98 -7.42
C ALA A 22 18.74 -35.20 -8.03
N VAL A 23 17.70 -34.56 -7.48
CA VAL A 23 16.36 -34.53 -8.05
C VAL A 23 16.11 -33.11 -8.57
N LEU A 24 15.66 -33.00 -9.81
CA LEU A 24 15.43 -31.75 -10.51
C LEU A 24 13.97 -31.69 -10.93
N GLY A 25 13.32 -30.56 -10.75
CA GLY A 25 11.94 -30.35 -11.14
C GLY A 25 11.57 -28.87 -11.18
N PRO A 26 10.30 -28.55 -11.44
CA PRO A 26 9.85 -27.16 -11.50
C PRO A 26 10.10 -26.37 -10.21
N SER A 27 10.03 -27.04 -9.05
CA SER A 27 10.30 -26.46 -7.73
C SER A 27 11.80 -26.24 -7.44
N GLY A 28 12.69 -26.51 -8.40
CA GLY A 28 14.13 -26.34 -8.26
C GLY A 28 14.92 -27.64 -8.21
N ALA A 29 16.08 -27.61 -7.54
CA ALA A 29 16.99 -28.74 -7.39
C ALA A 29 17.09 -29.19 -5.92
N LEU A 30 17.07 -30.50 -5.68
CA LEU A 30 17.24 -31.11 -4.37
C LEU A 30 18.41 -32.09 -4.38
N ALA A 31 19.43 -31.83 -3.58
CA ALA A 31 20.51 -32.77 -3.39
C ALA A 31 20.19 -33.73 -2.21
N LEU A 32 20.11 -35.02 -2.51
CA LEU A 32 19.88 -36.07 -1.53
C LEU A 32 21.22 -36.77 -1.26
N ARG A 33 21.70 -36.68 -0.03
CA ARG A 33 22.99 -37.29 0.37
C ARG A 33 22.77 -38.62 1.06
N GLY A 34 23.61 -39.59 0.74
CA GLY A 34 23.67 -40.90 1.39
C GLY A 34 23.99 -42.04 0.43
N ALA A 35 24.72 -43.03 0.93
CA ALA A 35 25.02 -44.24 0.17
C ALA A 35 23.72 -45.01 -0.14
N GLY A 36 23.48 -45.31 -1.41
CA GLY A 36 22.31 -46.06 -1.85
C GLY A 36 21.04 -45.23 -2.12
N VAL A 37 21.03 -43.90 -1.90
CA VAL A 37 19.85 -43.04 -2.19
C VAL A 37 19.45 -43.12 -3.66
N TYR A 38 20.40 -43.15 -4.58
CA TYR A 38 20.12 -43.31 -6.00
C TYR A 38 19.40 -44.63 -6.30
N ALA A 39 19.88 -45.74 -5.74
CA ALA A 39 19.26 -47.04 -5.91
C ALA A 39 17.85 -47.12 -5.30
N TRP A 40 17.58 -46.35 -4.23
CA TRP A 40 16.23 -46.19 -3.69
C TRP A 40 15.33 -45.43 -4.65
N LEU A 41 15.80 -44.35 -5.26
CA LEU A 41 15.03 -43.64 -6.27
C LEU A 41 14.68 -44.53 -7.46
N GLU A 42 15.65 -45.28 -7.99
CA GLU A 42 15.40 -46.23 -9.10
C GLU A 42 14.31 -47.26 -8.79
N ARG A 43 14.24 -47.73 -7.54
CA ARG A 43 13.23 -48.71 -7.12
C ARG A 43 11.85 -48.07 -6.85
N LEU A 44 11.82 -46.88 -6.27
CA LEU A 44 10.58 -46.21 -5.92
C LEU A 44 9.94 -45.50 -7.13
N TRP A 45 10.74 -45.00 -8.05
CA TRP A 45 10.27 -44.20 -9.18
C TRP A 45 9.12 -44.80 -9.99
N PRO A 46 9.18 -46.12 -10.34
CA PRO A 46 8.06 -46.75 -11.05
C PRO A 46 6.76 -46.86 -10.24
N LEU A 47 6.83 -46.75 -8.90
CA LEU A 47 5.65 -46.81 -8.02
C LEU A 47 4.97 -45.44 -7.86
N LEU A 48 5.61 -44.37 -8.37
CA LEU A 48 5.17 -42.99 -8.19
C LEU A 48 4.43 -42.45 -9.42
N ASP A 49 3.65 -43.31 -10.05
CA ASP A 49 2.80 -42.98 -11.21
C ASP A 49 1.39 -42.54 -10.83
N GLY A 50 1.03 -42.64 -9.53
CA GLY A 50 -0.29 -42.31 -9.00
C GLY A 50 -1.31 -43.46 -9.07
N THR A 51 -0.94 -44.61 -9.63
CA THR A 51 -1.86 -45.76 -9.77
C THR A 51 -1.73 -46.75 -8.63
N GLN A 52 -0.55 -46.86 -8.02
CA GLN A 52 -0.24 -47.84 -7.03
C GLN A 52 -0.41 -47.32 -5.59
N ASP A 53 -0.82 -48.22 -4.69
CA ASP A 53 -0.83 -47.98 -3.26
C ASP A 53 0.62 -48.08 -2.72
N VAL A 54 1.22 -46.90 -2.50
CA VAL A 54 2.63 -46.81 -2.04
C VAL A 54 2.75 -47.35 -0.61
N ASP A 55 1.76 -47.18 0.24
CA ASP A 55 1.83 -47.69 1.62
C ASP A 55 1.76 -49.21 1.65
N ALA A 56 0.95 -49.83 0.78
CA ALA A 56 0.94 -51.28 0.61
C ALA A 56 2.26 -51.83 0.06
N ALA A 57 2.91 -51.13 -0.86
CA ALA A 57 4.21 -51.48 -1.37
C ALA A 57 5.32 -51.33 -0.29
N LEU A 58 5.29 -50.26 0.49
CA LEU A 58 6.21 -50.03 1.60
C LEU A 58 6.04 -51.06 2.74
N ALA A 59 4.84 -51.52 2.98
CA ALA A 59 4.55 -52.51 4.02
C ALA A 59 5.26 -53.87 3.77
N GLN A 60 5.63 -54.17 2.54
CA GLN A 60 6.38 -55.38 2.16
C GLN A 60 7.89 -55.27 2.44
N LEU A 61 8.38 -54.09 2.80
CA LEU A 61 9.80 -53.86 3.09
C LEU A 61 10.13 -54.18 4.56
N PRO A 62 11.34 -54.67 4.86
CA PRO A 62 11.85 -54.72 6.23
C PRO A 62 11.83 -53.36 6.91
N ASP A 63 11.61 -53.29 8.23
CA ASP A 63 11.38 -52.07 8.99
C ASP A 63 12.43 -50.97 8.76
N GLY A 64 13.71 -51.32 8.73
CA GLY A 64 14.81 -50.39 8.46
C GLY A 64 14.73 -49.75 7.07
N HIS A 65 14.37 -50.57 6.07
CA HIS A 65 14.22 -50.12 4.68
C HIS A 65 12.96 -49.27 4.47
N ARG A 66 11.87 -49.67 5.15
CA ARG A 66 10.62 -48.91 5.16
C ARG A 66 10.82 -47.48 5.69
N ALA A 67 11.54 -47.36 6.82
CA ALA A 67 11.82 -46.04 7.41
C ALA A 67 12.65 -45.12 6.50
N VAL A 68 13.57 -45.69 5.71
CA VAL A 68 14.37 -44.93 4.73
C VAL A 68 13.50 -44.48 3.57
N ALA A 69 12.72 -45.41 3.00
CA ALA A 69 11.83 -45.11 1.85
C ALA A 69 10.77 -44.03 2.25
N THR A 70 10.14 -44.20 3.42
CA THR A 70 9.16 -43.19 3.92
C THR A 70 9.81 -41.81 4.04
N ARG A 71 10.96 -41.69 4.69
CA ARG A 71 11.66 -40.39 4.81
C ARG A 71 12.02 -39.79 3.45
N LEU A 72 12.40 -40.61 2.48
CA LEU A 72 12.71 -40.14 1.13
C LEU A 72 11.44 -39.57 0.45
N LEU A 73 10.34 -40.32 0.51
CA LEU A 73 9.07 -39.88 -0.06
C LEU A 73 8.54 -38.60 0.62
N ASP A 74 8.57 -38.54 1.94
CA ASP A 74 8.15 -37.35 2.71
C ASP A 74 9.05 -36.13 2.38
N THR A 75 10.33 -36.37 2.12
CA THR A 75 11.24 -35.28 1.70
C THR A 75 10.91 -34.78 0.30
N LEU A 76 10.63 -35.69 -0.63
CA LEU A 76 10.21 -35.31 -1.98
C LEU A 76 8.85 -34.62 -1.99
N GLN A 77 7.93 -35.04 -1.13
CA GLN A 77 6.59 -34.44 -1.01
C GLN A 77 6.67 -33.03 -0.42
N ARG A 78 7.41 -32.81 0.68
CA ARG A 78 7.63 -31.49 1.28
C ARG A 78 8.34 -30.49 0.36
N ARG A 79 9.03 -30.99 -0.66
CA ARG A 79 9.72 -30.18 -1.67
C ARG A 79 8.97 -30.12 -2.99
N ASP A 80 7.68 -30.47 -3.00
CA ASP A 80 6.78 -30.41 -4.15
C ASP A 80 7.26 -31.21 -5.39
N PHE A 81 8.06 -32.26 -5.18
CA PHE A 81 8.41 -33.22 -6.24
C PHE A 81 7.40 -34.36 -6.37
N LEU A 82 6.59 -34.60 -5.31
CA LEU A 82 5.54 -35.62 -5.24
C LEU A 82 4.23 -35.00 -4.76
N ARG A 83 3.13 -35.52 -5.30
CA ARG A 83 1.76 -35.19 -4.86
C ARG A 83 0.98 -36.46 -4.55
N GLU A 84 -0.02 -36.33 -3.68
CA GLU A 84 -1.03 -37.37 -3.54
C GLU A 84 -1.89 -37.39 -4.80
N ALA A 85 -2.05 -38.57 -5.39
CA ALA A 85 -2.94 -38.79 -6.52
C ALA A 85 -4.31 -39.20 -5.98
N THR A 86 -5.33 -38.42 -6.30
CA THR A 86 -6.73 -38.78 -6.13
C THR A 86 -7.19 -39.66 -7.31
N GLU A 87 -8.26 -40.43 -7.13
CA GLU A 87 -8.83 -41.16 -8.27
C GLU A 87 -9.21 -40.19 -9.39
N PRO A 88 -8.78 -40.47 -10.65
CA PRO A 88 -9.13 -39.61 -11.78
C PRO A 88 -10.62 -39.52 -11.93
N ARG A 89 -11.18 -38.31 -11.97
CA ARG A 89 -12.61 -38.10 -12.24
C ARG A 89 -12.89 -38.45 -13.69
N PRO A 90 -14.06 -39.10 -13.99
CA PRO A 90 -14.42 -39.47 -15.36
C PRO A 90 -14.58 -38.23 -16.23
N HIS A 91 -14.26 -38.35 -17.51
CA HIS A 91 -14.44 -37.33 -18.55
C HIS A 91 -14.95 -37.95 -19.86
N GLY A 92 -15.59 -37.14 -20.69
CA GLY A 92 -16.10 -37.52 -22.00
C GLY A 92 -15.28 -37.02 -23.19
N LEU A 93 -14.02 -36.54 -22.96
CA LEU A 93 -13.15 -36.06 -24.04
C LEU A 93 -12.77 -37.20 -24.98
N THR A 94 -12.86 -36.97 -26.28
CA THR A 94 -12.42 -37.90 -27.33
C THR A 94 -10.89 -37.93 -27.44
N ALA A 95 -10.33 -39.01 -28.01
CA ALA A 95 -8.90 -39.11 -28.25
C ALA A 95 -8.35 -37.96 -29.11
N THR A 96 -9.13 -37.48 -30.06
CA THR A 96 -8.76 -36.32 -30.88
C THR A 96 -8.71 -35.02 -30.07
N GLU A 97 -9.64 -34.80 -29.15
CA GLU A 97 -9.65 -33.65 -28.25
C GLU A 97 -8.49 -33.70 -27.27
N LEU A 98 -8.21 -34.87 -26.69
CA LEU A 98 -7.03 -35.08 -25.80
C LEU A 98 -5.72 -34.76 -26.53
N HIS A 99 -5.56 -35.23 -27.76
CA HIS A 99 -4.37 -34.95 -28.56
C HIS A 99 -4.25 -33.46 -28.92
N ARG A 100 -5.37 -32.86 -29.34
CA ARG A 100 -5.40 -31.42 -29.72
C ARG A 100 -5.06 -30.50 -28.58
N HIS A 101 -5.57 -30.77 -27.37
CA HIS A 101 -5.43 -29.93 -26.19
C HIS A 101 -4.46 -30.49 -25.14
N ARG A 102 -3.50 -31.31 -25.59
CA ARG A 102 -2.53 -31.97 -24.71
C ARG A 102 -1.70 -30.97 -23.88
N HIS A 103 -1.50 -29.75 -24.37
CA HIS A 103 -0.69 -28.73 -23.70
C HIS A 103 -1.47 -28.05 -22.57
N GLU A 104 -2.73 -27.73 -22.81
CA GLU A 104 -3.65 -27.16 -21.83
C GLU A 104 -3.93 -28.16 -20.71
N ILE A 105 -4.18 -29.43 -21.07
CA ILE A 105 -4.36 -30.51 -20.09
C ILE A 105 -3.08 -30.72 -19.28
N ALA A 106 -1.90 -30.72 -19.93
CA ALA A 106 -0.62 -30.84 -19.24
C ALA A 106 -0.33 -29.65 -18.31
N TYR A 107 -0.79 -28.46 -18.65
CA TYR A 107 -0.68 -27.28 -17.77
C TYR A 107 -1.54 -27.45 -16.51
N ILE A 108 -2.78 -27.97 -16.64
CA ILE A 108 -3.61 -28.29 -15.46
C ILE A 108 -2.96 -29.39 -14.62
N GLU A 109 -2.46 -30.46 -15.27
CA GLU A 109 -1.81 -31.60 -14.61
C GLU A 109 -0.59 -31.17 -13.77
N HIS A 110 0.09 -30.10 -14.19
CA HIS A 110 1.22 -29.55 -13.43
C HIS A 110 0.78 -29.08 -12.04
N TRP A 111 -0.44 -28.53 -11.89
CA TRP A 111 -0.93 -27.95 -10.65
C TRP A 111 -1.94 -28.81 -9.91
N LEU A 112 -2.79 -29.54 -10.63
CA LEU A 112 -4.01 -30.13 -10.09
C LEU A 112 -4.24 -31.55 -10.59
N ASP A 113 -5.06 -32.28 -9.83
CA ASP A 113 -5.55 -33.60 -10.20
C ASP A 113 -6.70 -33.55 -11.21
N SER A 114 -6.96 -34.71 -11.86
CA SER A 114 -8.04 -34.90 -12.83
C SER A 114 -8.05 -33.84 -13.94
N PRO A 115 -6.89 -33.62 -14.63
CA PRO A 115 -6.74 -32.54 -15.58
C PRO A 115 -7.71 -32.62 -16.75
N GLU A 116 -8.03 -33.82 -17.25
CA GLU A 116 -8.98 -34.02 -18.34
C GLU A 116 -10.40 -33.61 -17.95
N HIS A 117 -10.84 -33.99 -16.75
CA HIS A 117 -12.15 -33.62 -16.21
C HIS A 117 -12.27 -32.08 -16.02
N ARG A 118 -11.24 -31.47 -15.47
CA ARG A 118 -11.19 -30.01 -15.29
C ARG A 118 -11.18 -29.27 -16.61
N PHE A 119 -10.44 -29.78 -17.57
CA PHE A 119 -10.39 -29.24 -18.92
C PHE A 119 -11.74 -29.40 -19.65
N GLU A 120 -12.42 -30.54 -19.50
CA GLU A 120 -13.75 -30.73 -20.05
C GLU A 120 -14.78 -29.74 -19.50
N ARG A 121 -14.76 -29.50 -18.19
CA ARG A 121 -15.60 -28.46 -17.56
C ARG A 121 -15.29 -27.08 -18.12
N TYR A 122 -14.01 -26.72 -18.24
CA TYR A 122 -13.61 -25.47 -18.86
C TYR A 122 -14.12 -25.35 -20.29
N ARG A 123 -13.99 -26.39 -21.10
CA ARG A 123 -14.50 -26.40 -22.48
C ARG A 123 -16.02 -26.15 -22.59
N ALA A 124 -16.76 -26.61 -21.60
CA ALA A 124 -18.21 -26.47 -21.54
C ALA A 124 -18.66 -25.16 -20.88
N ALA A 125 -17.75 -24.42 -20.29
CA ALA A 125 -18.04 -23.18 -19.56
C ALA A 125 -18.65 -22.12 -20.48
N ARG A 126 -19.58 -21.36 -19.91
CA ARG A 126 -20.28 -20.26 -20.57
C ARG A 126 -19.55 -18.94 -20.25
N VAL A 127 -18.79 -18.44 -21.22
CA VAL A 127 -18.09 -17.17 -21.12
C VAL A 127 -18.78 -16.11 -21.96
N LEU A 128 -19.22 -15.01 -21.31
CA LEU A 128 -19.78 -13.85 -21.99
C LEU A 128 -18.67 -12.85 -22.30
N LEU A 129 -18.56 -12.40 -23.54
CA LEU A 129 -17.55 -11.44 -23.96
C LEU A 129 -18.22 -10.15 -24.44
N PHE A 130 -17.80 -9.03 -23.84
CA PHE A 130 -18.21 -7.67 -24.17
C PHE A 130 -17.04 -6.84 -24.71
N GLY A 131 -17.37 -5.76 -25.38
CA GLY A 131 -16.40 -4.83 -25.94
C GLY A 131 -16.38 -4.88 -27.47
N ASP A 132 -15.36 -4.27 -28.06
CA ASP A 132 -15.18 -4.20 -29.52
C ASP A 132 -13.72 -4.01 -29.92
N GLY A 133 -13.48 -3.90 -31.23
CA GLY A 133 -12.18 -3.59 -31.79
C GLY A 133 -11.15 -4.74 -31.75
N PRO A 134 -9.86 -4.41 -31.98
CA PRO A 134 -8.80 -5.42 -32.10
C PRO A 134 -8.62 -6.27 -30.84
N LEU A 135 -8.74 -5.65 -29.65
CA LEU A 135 -8.58 -6.35 -28.38
C LEU A 135 -9.69 -7.38 -28.15
N TYR A 136 -10.94 -7.02 -28.45
CA TYR A 136 -12.08 -7.95 -28.39
C TYR A 136 -11.86 -9.14 -29.32
N ALA A 137 -11.49 -8.89 -30.58
CA ALA A 137 -11.26 -9.94 -31.58
C ALA A 137 -10.13 -10.89 -31.15
N ALA A 138 -9.01 -10.34 -30.65
CA ALA A 138 -7.88 -11.12 -30.17
C ALA A 138 -8.25 -11.93 -28.91
N THR A 139 -8.99 -11.35 -27.97
CA THR A 139 -9.45 -12.06 -26.75
C THR A 139 -10.37 -13.21 -27.11
N ARG A 140 -11.34 -12.98 -28.00
CA ARG A 140 -12.24 -14.04 -28.49
C ARG A 140 -11.46 -15.18 -29.14
N HIS A 141 -10.48 -14.86 -29.99
CA HIS A 141 -9.62 -15.83 -30.64
C HIS A 141 -8.82 -16.65 -29.60
N ALA A 142 -8.20 -15.99 -28.62
CA ALA A 142 -7.41 -16.63 -27.58
C ALA A 142 -8.25 -17.57 -26.69
N LEU A 143 -9.45 -17.16 -26.29
CA LEU A 143 -10.38 -17.97 -25.49
C LEU A 143 -10.76 -19.27 -26.23
N LEU A 144 -11.08 -19.17 -27.53
CA LEU A 144 -11.38 -20.34 -28.36
C LEU A 144 -10.14 -21.22 -28.59
N ALA A 145 -8.96 -20.62 -28.79
CA ALA A 145 -7.70 -21.35 -28.96
C ALA A 145 -7.31 -22.12 -27.69
N CYS A 146 -7.57 -21.58 -26.50
CA CYS A 146 -7.36 -22.26 -25.21
C CYS A 146 -8.36 -23.41 -24.98
N GLY A 147 -9.37 -23.60 -25.85
CA GLY A 147 -10.22 -24.79 -25.84
C GLY A 147 -11.69 -24.58 -25.48
N LEU A 148 -12.16 -23.36 -25.19
CA LEU A 148 -13.60 -23.11 -25.04
C LEU A 148 -14.34 -23.54 -26.30
N ARG A 149 -15.52 -24.19 -26.16
CA ARG A 149 -16.34 -24.57 -27.30
C ARG A 149 -17.01 -23.36 -27.92
N GLN A 150 -17.50 -22.46 -27.09
CA GLN A 150 -18.19 -21.24 -27.51
C GLN A 150 -17.84 -20.06 -26.61
N VAL A 151 -17.73 -18.90 -27.21
CA VAL A 151 -17.68 -17.62 -26.53
C VAL A 151 -18.92 -16.85 -26.96
N PHE A 152 -19.76 -16.49 -26.01
CA PHE A 152 -21.02 -15.82 -26.28
C PHE A 152 -20.79 -14.32 -26.38
N THR A 153 -21.13 -13.75 -27.53
CA THR A 153 -21.21 -12.30 -27.69
C THR A 153 -22.41 -11.82 -26.91
N ALA A 154 -22.22 -10.96 -25.94
CA ALA A 154 -23.31 -10.50 -25.12
C ALA A 154 -23.77 -9.11 -25.56
N GLU A 155 -25.09 -8.99 -25.79
CA GLU A 155 -25.78 -7.71 -25.99
C GLU A 155 -26.33 -7.21 -24.65
N ALA A 156 -26.80 -5.96 -24.63
CA ALA A 156 -27.48 -5.41 -23.47
C ALA A 156 -28.71 -6.30 -23.09
N GLY A 157 -28.72 -6.81 -21.85
CA GLY A 157 -29.79 -7.67 -21.35
C GLY A 157 -29.48 -9.18 -21.37
N ALA A 158 -28.26 -9.60 -21.72
CA ALA A 158 -27.86 -10.99 -21.56
C ALA A 158 -27.99 -11.45 -20.10
N PRO A 159 -28.46 -12.70 -19.82
CA PRO A 159 -28.53 -13.18 -18.44
C PRO A 159 -27.13 -13.49 -17.91
N TYR A 160 -26.61 -12.61 -17.06
CA TYR A 160 -25.27 -12.75 -16.45
C TYR A 160 -25.21 -13.90 -15.46
N ASP A 161 -26.31 -14.19 -14.77
CA ASP A 161 -26.46 -15.24 -13.74
C ASP A 161 -26.21 -16.66 -14.25
N THR A 162 -26.30 -16.87 -15.56
CA THR A 162 -26.02 -18.17 -16.18
C THR A 162 -24.59 -18.30 -16.72
N ALA A 163 -23.74 -17.27 -16.55
CA ALA A 163 -22.36 -17.28 -17.02
C ALA A 163 -21.40 -17.79 -15.93
N ASP A 164 -20.41 -18.58 -16.35
CA ASP A 164 -19.31 -19.00 -15.48
C ASP A 164 -18.23 -17.91 -15.35
N ALA A 165 -18.11 -17.05 -16.36
CA ALA A 165 -17.26 -15.88 -16.36
C ALA A 165 -17.74 -14.82 -17.35
N VAL A 166 -17.45 -13.57 -17.05
CA VAL A 166 -17.67 -12.41 -17.91
C VAL A 166 -16.32 -11.77 -18.25
N VAL A 167 -16.15 -11.40 -19.50
CA VAL A 167 -14.93 -10.73 -19.99
C VAL A 167 -15.31 -9.43 -20.69
N TYR A 168 -14.65 -8.35 -20.35
CA TYR A 168 -14.75 -7.07 -21.07
C TYR A 168 -13.40 -6.74 -21.69
N ALA A 169 -13.37 -6.55 -23.00
CA ALA A 169 -12.13 -6.24 -23.75
C ALA A 169 -12.40 -5.12 -24.77
N GLY A 170 -11.86 -3.93 -24.55
CA GLY A 170 -12.12 -2.80 -25.44
C GLY A 170 -11.39 -1.52 -25.08
N ASP A 171 -11.73 -0.46 -25.76
CA ASP A 171 -11.22 0.88 -25.49
C ASP A 171 -12.05 1.54 -24.36
N ALA A 172 -11.37 2.19 -23.41
CA ALA A 172 -11.99 2.85 -22.28
C ALA A 172 -12.66 4.20 -22.62
N THR A 173 -12.36 4.75 -23.80
CA THR A 173 -12.75 6.12 -24.20
C THR A 173 -13.82 6.16 -25.28
N THR A 174 -13.96 5.10 -26.07
CA THR A 174 -14.92 5.04 -27.18
C THR A 174 -16.33 4.73 -26.70
N ALA A 175 -17.31 5.41 -27.32
CA ALA A 175 -18.72 5.05 -27.17
C ALA A 175 -19.00 3.79 -27.99
N HIS A 176 -19.26 2.67 -27.32
CA HIS A 176 -19.55 1.40 -27.97
C HIS A 176 -21.04 1.25 -28.30
N ALA A 177 -21.35 0.47 -29.33
CA ALA A 177 -22.73 0.11 -29.66
C ALA A 177 -23.37 -0.81 -28.58
N GLY A 178 -22.55 -1.42 -27.73
CA GLY A 178 -22.96 -2.28 -26.61
C GLY A 178 -22.87 -1.59 -25.24
N PRO A 179 -23.13 -2.34 -24.14
CA PRO A 179 -23.03 -1.81 -22.79
C PRO A 179 -21.58 -1.45 -22.46
N GLY A 180 -21.34 -0.22 -21.98
CA GLY A 180 -20.03 0.20 -21.51
C GLY A 180 -19.60 -0.55 -20.26
N VAL A 181 -18.30 -0.53 -19.95
CA VAL A 181 -17.70 -1.28 -18.83
C VAL A 181 -18.44 -1.07 -17.51
N ALA A 182 -18.84 0.16 -17.18
CA ALA A 182 -19.56 0.47 -15.93
C ALA A 182 -20.97 -0.18 -15.86
N ALA A 183 -21.63 -0.40 -17.00
CA ALA A 183 -22.90 -1.11 -17.05
C ALA A 183 -22.70 -2.61 -16.82
N VAL A 184 -21.65 -3.19 -17.43
CA VAL A 184 -21.28 -4.59 -17.24
C VAL A 184 -20.86 -4.84 -15.78
N GLU A 185 -20.03 -3.98 -15.19
CA GLU A 185 -19.61 -4.07 -13.78
C GLU A 185 -20.81 -4.09 -12.81
N ARG A 186 -21.82 -3.25 -13.07
CA ARG A 186 -23.04 -3.23 -12.23
C ARG A 186 -23.93 -4.46 -12.41
N ALA A 187 -23.95 -5.02 -13.62
CA ALA A 187 -24.87 -6.10 -13.97
C ALA A 187 -24.32 -7.50 -13.65
N CYS A 188 -22.98 -7.67 -13.53
CA CYS A 188 -22.35 -8.98 -13.30
C CYS A 188 -22.72 -9.64 -11.96
N GLY A 189 -23.15 -8.88 -10.96
CA GLY A 189 -23.45 -9.43 -9.64
C GLY A 189 -22.23 -10.13 -9.03
N GLY A 190 -22.36 -11.43 -8.70
CA GLY A 190 -21.27 -12.24 -8.15
C GLY A 190 -20.45 -13.03 -9.18
N VAL A 191 -20.72 -12.88 -10.49
CA VAL A 191 -19.99 -13.60 -11.54
C VAL A 191 -18.60 -12.99 -11.73
N PRO A 192 -17.53 -13.81 -11.83
CA PRO A 192 -16.18 -13.31 -12.07
C PRO A 192 -16.09 -12.46 -13.35
N LEU A 193 -15.62 -11.21 -13.22
CA LEU A 193 -15.50 -10.27 -14.32
C LEU A 193 -14.04 -9.95 -14.60
N PHE A 194 -13.54 -10.36 -15.75
CA PHE A 194 -12.22 -10.02 -16.27
C PHE A 194 -12.29 -8.78 -17.16
N ARG A 195 -11.39 -7.83 -17.00
CA ARG A 195 -11.42 -6.58 -17.74
C ARG A 195 -10.06 -6.26 -18.32
N ALA A 196 -10.02 -5.93 -19.60
CA ALA A 196 -8.88 -5.31 -20.25
C ALA A 196 -9.33 -4.06 -21.00
N LEU A 197 -8.78 -2.93 -20.66
CA LEU A 197 -9.20 -1.61 -21.12
C LEU A 197 -8.00 -0.84 -21.66
N SER A 198 -8.03 -0.49 -22.95
CA SER A 198 -7.00 0.36 -23.55
C SER A 198 -7.31 1.83 -23.30
N ARG A 199 -6.26 2.62 -22.98
CA ARG A 199 -6.35 4.05 -22.77
C ARG A 199 -4.98 4.71 -22.94
N SER A 200 -4.89 5.73 -23.78
CA SER A 200 -3.73 6.64 -23.87
C SER A 200 -2.37 5.94 -24.01
N GLY A 201 -2.30 4.87 -24.84
CA GLY A 201 -1.05 4.14 -25.06
C GLY A 201 -0.78 2.99 -24.11
N ASP A 202 -1.66 2.76 -23.14
CA ASP A 202 -1.60 1.66 -22.17
C ASP A 202 -2.81 0.74 -22.30
N CYS A 203 -2.65 -0.52 -21.88
CA CYS A 203 -3.76 -1.42 -21.65
C CYS A 203 -3.74 -1.92 -20.19
N TRP A 204 -4.87 -1.80 -19.51
CA TRP A 204 -5.04 -2.11 -18.11
C TRP A 204 -5.86 -3.37 -17.95
N LEU A 205 -5.29 -4.38 -17.27
CA LEU A 205 -5.97 -5.63 -16.94
C LEU A 205 -6.30 -5.63 -15.45
N LEU A 206 -7.59 -5.73 -15.16
CA LEU A 206 -8.09 -5.78 -13.79
C LEU A 206 -8.37 -7.23 -13.38
N PRO A 207 -8.06 -7.61 -12.13
CA PRO A 207 -8.32 -8.95 -11.63
C PRO A 207 -9.82 -9.24 -11.59
N PRO A 208 -10.23 -10.53 -11.67
CA PRO A 208 -11.63 -10.93 -11.63
C PRO A 208 -12.24 -10.80 -10.24
N ILE A 209 -11.41 -10.66 -9.22
CA ILE A 209 -11.79 -10.72 -7.82
C ILE A 209 -12.06 -9.30 -7.32
N ALA A 210 -13.12 -9.17 -6.59
CA ALA A 210 -13.63 -8.08 -5.80
C ALA A 210 -14.63 -7.18 -6.53
N PRO A 211 -15.86 -7.18 -6.04
CA PRO A 211 -16.86 -6.20 -6.43
C PRO A 211 -16.48 -4.76 -6.03
N CYS A 212 -15.38 -4.60 -5.28
CA CYS A 212 -14.93 -3.31 -4.75
C CYS A 212 -14.06 -2.49 -5.71
N LEU A 213 -13.34 -3.10 -6.67
CA LEU A 213 -12.49 -2.34 -7.62
C LEU A 213 -13.15 -2.24 -8.99
N THR A 214 -13.60 -1.05 -9.37
CA THR A 214 -14.18 -0.77 -10.70
C THR A 214 -13.20 -0.04 -11.59
N TRP A 215 -13.49 -0.01 -12.90
CA TRP A 215 -12.71 0.82 -13.83
C TRP A 215 -12.75 2.31 -13.46
N ALA A 216 -13.86 2.80 -12.92
CA ALA A 216 -13.96 4.18 -12.44
C ALA A 216 -12.95 4.47 -11.32
N ASP A 217 -12.77 3.53 -10.38
CA ASP A 217 -11.80 3.63 -9.29
C ASP A 217 -10.38 3.67 -9.83
N VAL A 218 -10.02 2.72 -10.71
CA VAL A 218 -8.71 2.65 -11.34
C VAL A 218 -8.42 3.93 -12.13
N ARG A 219 -9.37 4.39 -12.95
CA ARG A 219 -9.24 5.61 -13.74
C ARG A 219 -9.03 6.85 -12.87
N HIS A 220 -9.64 6.92 -11.70
CA HIS A 220 -9.47 8.02 -10.76
C HIS A 220 -8.06 8.02 -10.14
N ARG A 221 -7.53 6.84 -9.86
CA ARG A 221 -6.20 6.67 -9.25
C ARG A 221 -5.04 6.83 -10.23
N ILE A 222 -5.24 6.41 -11.49
CA ILE A 222 -4.17 6.52 -12.49
C ILE A 222 -3.77 7.99 -12.63
N ARG A 223 -2.57 8.28 -12.18
CA ARG A 223 -1.94 9.57 -12.48
C ARG A 223 -1.70 9.60 -13.99
N HIS A 224 -2.10 10.67 -14.62
CA HIS A 224 -1.61 10.95 -15.94
C HIS A 224 -0.10 11.23 -15.77
N THR A 225 0.71 10.20 -15.87
CA THR A 225 2.09 10.41 -16.28
C THR A 225 1.93 11.03 -17.65
N ALA A 226 2.16 12.34 -17.71
CA ALA A 226 2.24 13.03 -18.99
C ALA A 226 3.30 12.27 -19.79
N ALA A 227 2.84 11.40 -20.70
CA ALA A 227 3.70 11.03 -21.81
C ALA A 227 4.16 12.37 -22.39
N PRO A 228 5.45 12.56 -22.69
CA PRO A 228 5.91 13.80 -23.25
C PRO A 228 4.99 14.14 -24.42
N ASP A 229 4.50 15.37 -24.48
CA ASP A 229 3.42 15.93 -25.32
C ASP A 229 3.54 15.68 -26.85
N HIS A 230 4.35 14.75 -27.30
CA HIS A 230 4.73 14.55 -28.71
C HIS A 230 4.34 13.19 -29.29
N ALA A 231 3.81 12.24 -28.52
CA ALA A 231 3.29 11.00 -29.09
C ALA A 231 1.76 11.01 -29.00
N GLY A 232 1.12 11.12 -30.17
CA GLY A 232 -0.33 10.86 -30.27
C GLY A 232 -0.70 9.49 -29.67
N PRO A 233 -1.98 9.19 -29.44
CA PRO A 233 -2.39 7.94 -28.81
C PRO A 233 -1.81 6.76 -29.59
N THR A 234 -0.99 5.93 -28.92
CA THR A 234 -0.44 4.71 -29.52
C THR A 234 -1.58 3.74 -29.81
N PRO A 235 -1.83 3.39 -31.10
CA PRO A 235 -2.94 2.52 -31.44
C PRO A 235 -2.69 1.10 -30.95
N MET A 236 -3.74 0.38 -30.62
CA MET A 236 -3.70 -1.05 -30.32
C MET A 236 -3.22 -1.83 -31.55
N THR A 237 -1.96 -2.26 -31.54
CA THR A 237 -1.41 -3.11 -32.62
C THR A 237 -1.94 -4.54 -32.51
N ALA A 238 -1.87 -5.31 -33.61
CA ALA A 238 -2.26 -6.72 -33.60
C ALA A 238 -1.43 -7.54 -32.59
N ALA A 239 -0.13 -7.22 -32.43
CA ALA A 239 0.75 -7.87 -31.47
C ALA A 239 0.34 -7.56 -30.02
N ALA A 240 0.07 -6.29 -29.71
CA ALA A 240 -0.41 -5.87 -28.41
C ALA A 240 -1.75 -6.51 -28.06
N ALA A 241 -2.69 -6.50 -29.02
CA ALA A 241 -4.01 -7.15 -28.84
C ALA A 241 -3.87 -8.66 -28.59
N ALA A 242 -3.00 -9.35 -29.32
CA ALA A 242 -2.74 -10.78 -29.12
C ALA A 242 -2.11 -11.08 -27.74
N LEU A 243 -1.15 -10.28 -27.31
CA LEU A 243 -0.52 -10.41 -26.00
C LEU A 243 -1.55 -10.23 -24.86
N VAL A 244 -2.30 -9.13 -24.90
CA VAL A 244 -3.30 -8.82 -23.87
C VAL A 244 -4.46 -9.83 -23.88
N GLY A 245 -4.97 -10.16 -25.08
CA GLY A 245 -6.04 -11.16 -25.24
C GLY A 245 -5.61 -12.54 -24.77
N GLY A 246 -4.36 -12.94 -25.04
CA GLY A 246 -3.78 -14.19 -24.54
C GLY A 246 -3.67 -14.21 -22.99
N ARG A 247 -3.24 -13.13 -22.38
CA ARG A 247 -3.19 -13.00 -20.90
C ARG A 247 -4.59 -13.09 -20.28
N LEU A 248 -5.56 -12.41 -20.89
CA LEU A 248 -6.96 -12.50 -20.43
C LEU A 248 -7.50 -13.93 -20.53
N ALA A 249 -7.28 -14.59 -21.67
CA ALA A 249 -7.71 -15.97 -21.87
C ALA A 249 -7.04 -16.93 -20.88
N LEU A 250 -5.75 -16.74 -20.57
CA LEU A 250 -5.05 -17.53 -19.56
C LEU A 250 -5.61 -17.29 -18.16
N ALA A 251 -5.94 -16.05 -17.80
CA ALA A 251 -6.56 -15.73 -16.51
C ALA A 251 -7.93 -16.40 -16.36
N VAL A 252 -8.79 -16.36 -17.40
CA VAL A 252 -10.06 -17.07 -17.43
C VAL A 252 -9.85 -18.58 -17.34
N PHE A 253 -8.89 -19.12 -18.08
CA PHE A 253 -8.54 -20.53 -18.04
C PHE A 253 -8.14 -20.99 -16.64
N ARG A 254 -7.24 -20.25 -15.97
CA ARG A 254 -6.79 -20.55 -14.61
C ARG A 254 -7.95 -20.55 -13.62
N LEU A 255 -8.78 -19.52 -13.63
CA LEU A 255 -9.92 -19.44 -12.72
C LEU A 255 -10.88 -20.61 -12.92
N LEU A 256 -11.30 -20.89 -14.16
CA LEU A 256 -12.29 -21.91 -14.45
C LEU A 256 -11.78 -23.36 -14.28
N THR A 257 -10.47 -23.58 -14.38
CA THR A 257 -9.84 -24.87 -14.09
C THR A 257 -9.43 -25.04 -12.65
N GLY A 258 -9.32 -23.93 -11.89
CA GLY A 258 -8.84 -23.89 -10.52
C GLY A 258 -7.30 -23.87 -10.40
N VAL A 259 -6.58 -23.63 -11.50
CA VAL A 259 -5.12 -23.52 -11.49
C VAL A 259 -4.73 -22.21 -10.76
N PRO A 260 -3.83 -22.26 -9.76
CA PRO A 260 -3.41 -21.08 -9.01
C PRO A 260 -2.70 -20.06 -9.91
N ASP A 261 -2.74 -18.81 -9.50
CA ASP A 261 -1.96 -17.75 -10.17
C ASP A 261 -0.55 -17.74 -9.58
N GLU A 262 0.44 -18.15 -10.39
CA GLU A 262 1.87 -18.17 -9.99
C GLU A 262 2.41 -16.81 -9.55
N HIS A 263 1.73 -15.75 -9.94
CA HIS A 263 2.16 -14.37 -9.63
C HIS A 263 1.40 -13.76 -8.45
N ALA A 264 0.43 -14.46 -7.88
CA ALA A 264 -0.25 -14.03 -6.67
C ALA A 264 0.66 -14.14 -5.43
N ASP A 265 1.60 -15.10 -5.44
CA ASP A 265 2.41 -15.45 -4.27
C ASP A 265 3.82 -14.81 -4.25
N VAL A 266 4.27 -14.15 -5.32
CA VAL A 266 5.64 -13.56 -5.35
C VAL A 266 5.79 -12.38 -4.38
N ASP A 267 4.68 -11.77 -3.95
CA ASP A 267 4.68 -10.72 -2.92
C ASP A 267 4.30 -11.26 -1.51
N ALA A 268 4.06 -12.57 -1.37
CA ALA A 268 3.67 -13.23 -0.13
C ALA A 268 4.82 -13.92 0.62
N ASP A 269 6.07 -13.57 0.33
CA ASP A 269 7.25 -13.99 1.12
C ASP A 269 7.34 -13.24 2.49
N VAL A 270 6.19 -12.94 3.08
CA VAL A 270 6.06 -12.61 4.49
C VAL A 270 5.48 -13.85 5.17
N ASP A 271 6.26 -14.43 6.07
CA ASP A 271 5.99 -15.61 6.88
C ASP A 271 4.50 -16.03 6.96
N ALA A 272 4.14 -17.07 6.20
CA ALA A 272 2.77 -17.60 6.11
C ALA A 272 2.26 -18.25 7.42
N ASP A 273 3.03 -18.20 8.50
CA ASP A 273 2.70 -18.81 9.79
C ASP A 273 1.87 -17.91 10.74
N VAL A 274 1.60 -16.66 10.36
CA VAL A 274 0.74 -15.76 11.15
C VAL A 274 -0.35 -15.15 10.28
N VAL A 275 -1.33 -15.95 9.89
CA VAL A 275 -2.58 -15.42 9.33
C VAL A 275 -3.44 -14.92 10.48
N ASP A 276 -3.29 -13.66 10.85
CA ASP A 276 -4.26 -12.96 11.68
C ASP A 276 -5.55 -12.77 10.86
N ALA A 277 -6.62 -13.46 11.24
CA ALA A 277 -7.92 -13.40 10.56
C ALA A 277 -8.55 -11.98 10.57
N ALA A 278 -7.95 -11.04 11.30
CA ALA A 278 -8.33 -9.63 11.36
C ALA A 278 -7.46 -8.72 10.46
N ALA A 279 -6.43 -9.27 9.79
CA ALA A 279 -5.60 -8.46 8.89
C ALA A 279 -6.41 -8.03 7.66
N PRO A 280 -6.36 -6.75 7.25
CA PRO A 280 -6.98 -6.31 6.01
C PRO A 280 -6.39 -7.10 4.83
N GLY A 281 -7.25 -7.51 3.89
CA GLY A 281 -6.83 -8.26 2.71
C GLY A 281 -5.77 -7.49 1.88
N PRO A 282 -5.00 -8.21 1.05
CA PRO A 282 -3.96 -7.59 0.24
C PRO A 282 -4.56 -6.56 -0.73
N VAL A 283 -3.83 -5.46 -0.93
CA VAL A 283 -4.21 -4.43 -1.90
C VAL A 283 -4.30 -5.04 -3.30
N PRO A 284 -5.41 -4.85 -4.05
CA PRO A 284 -5.58 -5.45 -5.36
C PRO A 284 -4.49 -5.02 -6.35
N GLY A 285 -3.87 -5.99 -7.03
CA GLY A 285 -2.92 -5.74 -8.10
C GLY A 285 -3.61 -5.65 -9.45
N ILE A 286 -3.27 -4.65 -10.27
CA ILE A 286 -3.63 -4.54 -11.67
C ILE A 286 -2.40 -4.64 -12.56
N LEU A 287 -2.57 -5.08 -13.81
CA LEU A 287 -1.48 -5.12 -14.76
C LEU A 287 -1.64 -3.99 -15.78
N ARG A 288 -0.58 -3.22 -15.99
CA ARG A 288 -0.43 -2.26 -17.07
C ARG A 288 0.45 -2.87 -18.17
N VAL A 289 0.00 -2.83 -19.39
CA VAL A 289 0.78 -3.18 -20.57
C VAL A 289 0.99 -1.90 -21.39
N ASP A 290 2.22 -1.46 -21.54
CA ASP A 290 2.60 -0.38 -22.42
C ASP A 290 2.46 -0.86 -23.88
N LEU A 291 1.60 -0.21 -24.67
CA LEU A 291 1.28 -0.64 -26.04
C LEU A 291 2.39 -0.40 -27.06
N ALA A 292 3.35 0.46 -26.75
CA ALA A 292 4.50 0.73 -27.62
C ALA A 292 5.62 -0.27 -27.42
N THR A 293 5.94 -0.60 -26.16
CA THR A 293 7.07 -1.47 -25.79
C THR A 293 6.65 -2.89 -25.47
N LEU A 294 5.36 -3.14 -25.21
CA LEU A 294 4.78 -4.39 -24.69
C LEU A 294 5.30 -4.77 -23.29
N ALA A 295 5.97 -3.83 -22.62
CA ALA A 295 6.40 -4.02 -21.25
C ALA A 295 5.16 -4.15 -20.34
N THR A 296 5.26 -5.02 -19.36
CA THR A 296 4.19 -5.27 -18.40
C THR A 296 4.65 -4.87 -17.01
N HIS A 297 3.83 -4.05 -16.35
CA HIS A 297 4.07 -3.58 -14.99
C HIS A 297 2.88 -3.94 -14.10
N ARG A 298 3.15 -4.30 -12.87
CA ARG A 298 2.11 -4.56 -11.87
C ARG A 298 2.00 -3.32 -10.98
N HIS A 299 0.77 -2.87 -10.74
CA HIS A 299 0.48 -1.72 -9.91
C HIS A 299 -0.50 -2.12 -8.81
N ARG A 300 -0.35 -1.55 -7.62
CA ARG A 300 -1.27 -1.71 -6.50
C ARG A 300 -2.28 -0.58 -6.53
N VAL A 301 -3.56 -0.90 -6.42
CA VAL A 301 -4.65 0.09 -6.53
C VAL A 301 -5.63 -0.08 -5.39
N LEU A 302 -5.78 0.97 -4.60
CA LEU A 302 -6.90 1.09 -3.68
C LEU A 302 -8.14 1.60 -4.45
N PRO A 303 -9.35 1.12 -4.13
CA PRO A 303 -10.58 1.71 -4.65
C PRO A 303 -10.64 3.22 -4.43
N ALA A 304 -11.37 3.95 -5.26
CA ALA A 304 -11.48 5.39 -5.10
C ALA A 304 -12.41 5.75 -3.94
N PRO A 305 -12.13 6.81 -3.17
CA PRO A 305 -12.94 7.20 -2.00
C PRO A 305 -14.38 7.63 -2.33
N LEU A 306 -14.71 7.76 -3.61
CA LEU A 306 -15.99 8.29 -4.10
C LEU A 306 -17.23 7.43 -3.78
N ARG A 307 -17.07 6.24 -3.18
CA ARG A 307 -18.17 5.29 -2.98
C ARG A 307 -18.59 5.07 -1.54
N HIS A 308 -17.84 5.58 -0.60
CA HIS A 308 -18.15 5.30 0.78
C HIS A 308 -18.88 6.50 1.40
N ASP A 309 -20.08 6.25 1.91
CA ASP A 309 -20.67 7.07 2.96
C ASP A 309 -19.62 7.12 4.06
N SER A 310 -18.85 8.20 4.07
CA SER A 310 -17.77 8.38 5.02
C SER A 310 -18.35 8.20 6.40
N GLY A 311 -17.88 7.17 7.13
CA GLY A 311 -18.29 6.88 8.50
C GLY A 311 -17.98 8.00 9.50
N CYS A 312 -17.59 9.16 9.00
CA CYS A 312 -17.34 10.40 9.74
C CYS A 312 -18.53 10.85 10.61
N ALA A 313 -19.73 10.35 10.33
CA ALA A 313 -20.94 10.67 11.09
C ALA A 313 -21.25 9.64 12.20
N ALA A 314 -20.57 8.48 12.27
CA ALA A 314 -20.91 7.44 13.23
C ALA A 314 -20.68 7.91 14.68
N GLU A 315 -21.72 7.86 15.50
CA GLU A 315 -21.58 8.02 16.95
C GLU A 315 -20.62 6.93 17.48
N GLY A 316 -19.68 7.33 18.34
CA GLY A 316 -18.71 6.38 18.90
C GLY A 316 -17.38 6.26 18.16
N ARG A 317 -17.22 6.88 16.98
CA ARG A 317 -15.99 6.76 16.16
C ARG A 317 -14.68 7.05 16.92
N MET A 318 -14.67 8.09 17.75
CA MET A 318 -13.49 8.43 18.56
C MET A 318 -13.17 7.36 19.60
N LYS A 319 -14.22 6.72 20.14
CA LYS A 319 -14.06 5.61 21.07
C LYS A 319 -13.48 4.38 20.36
N GLU A 320 -14.01 4.04 19.20
CA GLU A 320 -13.50 2.94 18.35
C GLU A 320 -12.01 3.12 18.03
N LEU A 321 -11.60 4.32 17.61
CA LEU A 321 -10.19 4.62 17.29
C LEU A 321 -9.27 4.47 18.50
N ARG A 322 -9.75 4.81 19.73
CA ARG A 322 -8.97 4.64 20.95
C ARG A 322 -8.91 3.18 21.44
N GLU A 323 -9.97 2.43 21.18
CA GLU A 323 -10.07 1.00 21.58
C GLU A 323 -9.41 0.08 20.55
N ALA A 324 -9.17 0.57 19.34
CA ALA A 324 -8.48 -0.19 18.30
C ALA A 324 -7.06 -0.55 18.74
N PRO A 325 -6.61 -1.79 18.49
CA PRO A 325 -5.26 -2.23 18.85
C PRO A 325 -4.21 -1.38 18.15
N ALA A 326 -3.15 -1.02 18.88
CA ALA A 326 -2.02 -0.33 18.30
C ALA A 326 -1.30 -1.25 17.30
N LEU A 327 -0.83 -0.66 16.20
CA LEU A 327 0.01 -1.35 15.24
C LEU A 327 1.46 -1.37 15.74
N ASP A 328 2.19 -2.40 15.38
CA ASP A 328 3.64 -2.39 15.51
C ASP A 328 4.24 -1.38 14.50
N PRO A 329 5.34 -0.66 14.83
CA PRO A 329 5.98 0.31 13.93
C PRO A 329 6.41 -0.27 12.57
N GLU A 330 6.86 -1.53 12.54
CA GLU A 330 7.24 -2.22 11.32
C GLU A 330 6.01 -2.58 10.49
N GLN A 331 4.94 -3.06 11.14
CA GLN A 331 3.64 -3.32 10.49
C GLN A 331 3.05 -2.04 9.88
N LEU A 332 3.07 -0.92 10.60
CA LEU A 332 2.61 0.36 10.04
C LEU A 332 3.43 0.75 8.80
N THR A 333 4.75 0.61 8.89
CA THR A 333 5.64 0.94 7.76
C THR A 333 5.38 0.04 6.55
N ALA A 334 5.18 -1.27 6.77
CA ALA A 334 4.84 -2.22 5.71
C ALA A 334 3.49 -1.89 5.05
N ARG A 335 2.44 -1.64 5.84
CA ARG A 335 1.12 -1.23 5.31
C ARG A 335 1.17 0.08 4.53
N LEU A 336 1.95 1.06 4.99
CA LEU A 336 2.17 2.29 4.25
C LEU A 336 2.92 2.05 2.93
N ALA A 337 3.91 1.14 2.92
CA ALA A 337 4.60 0.75 1.70
C ALA A 337 3.69 0.00 0.72
N ASP A 338 2.74 -0.81 1.22
CA ASP A 338 1.74 -1.50 0.39
C ASP A 338 0.77 -0.55 -0.31
N CYS A 339 0.53 0.63 0.26
CA CYS A 339 -0.27 1.68 -0.38
C CYS A 339 0.52 2.48 -1.44
N ALA A 340 1.84 2.33 -1.50
CA ALA A 340 2.69 3.12 -2.39
C ALA A 340 2.73 2.52 -3.80
N ASP A 341 2.42 3.34 -4.81
CA ASP A 341 2.56 2.99 -6.23
C ASP A 341 2.77 4.26 -7.04
N ASP A 342 3.71 4.22 -7.99
CA ASP A 342 4.12 5.39 -8.78
C ASP A 342 3.05 5.88 -9.77
N VAL A 343 2.17 4.98 -10.22
CA VAL A 343 1.14 5.25 -11.23
C VAL A 343 -0.26 5.34 -10.64
N ALA A 344 -0.62 4.44 -9.72
CA ALA A 344 -1.99 4.25 -9.27
C ALA A 344 -2.18 4.31 -7.74
N GLY A 345 -1.11 4.51 -6.99
CA GLY A 345 -1.17 4.61 -5.53
C GLY A 345 -1.56 6.00 -5.00
N PRO A 346 -1.94 6.09 -3.74
CA PRO A 346 -2.10 7.33 -3.01
C PRO A 346 -0.86 8.23 -3.06
N TYR A 347 0.31 7.62 -3.09
CA TYR A 347 1.62 8.26 -3.21
C TYR A 347 2.61 7.29 -3.88
N ALA A 348 3.69 7.86 -4.43
CA ALA A 348 4.76 7.07 -5.03
C ALA A 348 5.60 6.36 -3.96
N PRO A 349 6.23 5.23 -4.30
CA PRO A 349 7.22 4.59 -3.43
C PRO A 349 8.31 5.59 -3.00
N PRO A 350 8.85 5.43 -1.78
CA PRO A 350 9.90 6.31 -1.31
C PRO A 350 11.17 6.15 -2.16
N THR A 351 11.69 7.27 -2.63
CA THR A 351 12.95 7.34 -3.36
C THR A 351 14.00 8.07 -2.54
N THR A 352 15.26 7.61 -2.59
CA THR A 352 16.38 8.38 -2.06
C THR A 352 16.80 9.43 -3.09
N GLU A 353 17.00 10.67 -2.66
CA GLU A 353 17.47 11.72 -3.56
C GLU A 353 18.86 11.39 -4.11
N TYR A 354 19.06 11.64 -5.40
CA TYR A 354 20.38 11.61 -6.04
C TYR A 354 21.19 12.89 -5.70
N GLY A 355 21.11 13.34 -4.48
CA GLY A 355 21.82 14.51 -3.99
C GLY A 355 22.76 14.16 -2.85
N SER A 356 23.11 15.16 -2.06
CA SER A 356 23.86 14.93 -0.84
C SER A 356 23.04 14.10 0.15
N GLN A 357 23.49 12.88 0.44
CA GLN A 357 22.92 11.97 1.45
C GLN A 357 23.72 12.02 2.76
N ILE A 358 24.49 13.07 2.95
CA ILE A 358 25.36 13.28 4.12
C ILE A 358 25.11 14.67 4.68
N PRO A 359 24.85 14.82 5.99
CA PRO A 359 24.90 13.77 7.03
C PRO A 359 23.63 12.95 7.19
N LEU A 360 22.50 13.42 6.66
CA LEU A 360 21.21 12.73 6.78
C LEU A 360 20.90 11.92 5.53
N THR A 361 20.39 10.74 5.71
CA THR A 361 19.66 10.05 4.65
C THR A 361 18.33 10.73 4.43
N VAL A 362 18.01 11.02 3.17
CA VAL A 362 16.79 11.71 2.76
C VAL A 362 15.97 10.79 1.85
N ALA A 363 14.77 10.48 2.29
CA ALA A 363 13.77 9.76 1.50
C ALA A 363 12.61 10.71 1.15
N GLN A 364 12.07 10.59 -0.06
CA GLN A 364 10.96 11.45 -0.52
C GLN A 364 9.88 10.62 -1.19
N CYS A 365 8.62 11.04 -0.99
CA CYS A 365 7.44 10.47 -1.63
C CYS A 365 6.65 11.57 -2.33
N ALA A 366 6.29 11.36 -3.59
CA ALA A 366 5.36 12.23 -4.30
C ALA A 366 3.93 11.81 -3.92
N VAL A 367 3.15 12.73 -3.36
CA VAL A 367 1.79 12.49 -2.86
C VAL A 367 0.77 13.09 -3.82
N THR A 368 -0.25 12.31 -4.17
CA THR A 368 -1.32 12.76 -5.07
C THR A 368 -2.07 13.94 -4.46
N GLY A 369 -2.10 15.07 -5.16
CA GLY A 369 -2.80 16.29 -4.72
C GLY A 369 -2.11 17.09 -3.62
N ALA A 370 -0.95 16.65 -3.09
CA ALA A 370 -0.27 17.30 -1.98
C ALA A 370 1.23 17.63 -2.23
N GLY A 371 1.79 17.23 -3.39
CA GLY A 371 3.19 17.48 -3.72
C GLY A 371 4.16 16.44 -3.13
N VAL A 372 5.40 16.84 -2.88
CA VAL A 372 6.45 15.94 -2.38
C VAL A 372 6.64 16.13 -0.88
N VAL A 373 6.63 15.02 -0.14
CA VAL A 373 6.98 14.99 1.29
C VAL A 373 8.35 14.32 1.49
N VAL A 374 9.01 14.68 2.56
CA VAL A 374 10.41 14.27 2.83
C VAL A 374 10.52 13.70 4.22
N GLY A 375 11.16 12.54 4.34
CA GLY A 375 11.66 11.97 5.59
C GLY A 375 13.18 12.08 5.64
N ALA A 376 13.74 12.45 6.81
CA ALA A 376 15.18 12.56 6.98
C ALA A 376 15.61 11.99 8.34
N SER A 377 16.68 11.21 8.34
CA SER A 377 17.26 10.60 9.54
C SER A 377 18.72 10.23 9.29
N LEU A 378 19.46 9.93 10.35
CA LEU A 378 20.80 9.33 10.25
C LEU A 378 20.73 7.85 9.80
N ASP A 379 19.60 7.20 9.99
CA ASP A 379 19.34 5.83 9.57
C ASP A 379 18.41 5.79 8.36
N PRO A 380 18.76 5.06 7.27
CA PRO A 380 17.96 4.97 6.06
C PRO A 380 16.55 4.40 6.27
N ARG A 381 16.40 3.39 7.13
CA ARG A 381 15.09 2.78 7.41
C ARG A 381 14.17 3.77 8.11
N THR A 382 14.70 4.50 9.10
CA THR A 382 13.97 5.55 9.81
C THR A 382 13.60 6.71 8.88
N ALA A 383 14.49 7.11 7.95
CA ALA A 383 14.18 8.13 6.95
C ALA A 383 13.04 7.70 6.02
N THR A 384 13.07 6.45 5.55
CA THR A 384 12.02 5.87 4.71
C THR A 384 10.68 5.78 5.45
N ALA A 385 10.68 5.28 6.68
CA ALA A 385 9.47 5.21 7.52
C ALA A 385 8.88 6.60 7.78
N ALA A 386 9.72 7.61 8.05
CA ALA A 386 9.29 8.99 8.24
C ALA A 386 8.68 9.59 6.96
N ALA A 387 9.25 9.28 5.77
CA ALA A 387 8.69 9.72 4.49
C ALA A 387 7.32 9.10 4.23
N LEU A 388 7.18 7.78 4.45
CA LEU A 388 5.92 7.05 4.30
C LEU A 388 4.82 7.55 5.25
N ARG A 389 5.13 7.77 6.54
CA ARG A 389 4.17 8.32 7.51
C ARG A 389 3.69 9.72 7.10
N ARG A 390 4.60 10.58 6.64
CA ARG A 390 4.26 11.91 6.12
C ARG A 390 3.43 11.82 4.83
N ALA A 391 3.74 10.85 3.95
CA ALA A 391 2.97 10.62 2.74
C ALA A 391 1.54 10.18 3.06
N GLY A 392 1.36 9.21 3.96
CA GLY A 392 0.05 8.76 4.41
C GLY A 392 -0.78 9.88 5.04
N ALA A 393 -0.17 10.68 5.93
CA ALA A 393 -0.82 11.83 6.55
C ALA A 393 -1.24 12.91 5.52
N SER A 394 -0.34 13.23 4.57
CA SER A 394 -0.62 14.22 3.52
C SER A 394 -1.68 13.75 2.54
N TYR A 395 -1.66 12.45 2.20
CA TYR A 395 -2.68 11.85 1.35
C TYR A 395 -4.05 11.87 2.01
N ALA A 396 -4.17 11.43 3.27
CA ALA A 396 -5.45 11.43 3.99
C ALA A 396 -6.05 12.84 4.09
N LEU A 397 -5.22 13.86 4.29
CA LEU A 397 -5.66 15.26 4.28
C LEU A 397 -6.12 15.71 2.88
N SER A 398 -5.43 15.29 1.82
CA SER A 398 -5.82 15.56 0.44
C SER A 398 -7.13 14.85 0.08
N ALA A 399 -7.29 13.59 0.48
CA ALA A 399 -8.52 12.83 0.26
C ALA A 399 -9.72 13.51 0.93
N ALA A 400 -9.55 13.98 2.18
CA ALA A 400 -10.56 14.73 2.89
C ALA A 400 -10.99 16.03 2.19
N ALA A 401 -10.09 16.66 1.42
CA ALA A 401 -10.38 17.86 0.65
C ALA A 401 -11.21 17.60 -0.62
N HIS A 402 -11.21 16.36 -1.13
CA HIS A 402 -11.88 15.97 -2.38
C HIS A 402 -13.26 15.32 -2.17
N VAL A 403 -13.72 15.17 -0.93
CA VAL A 403 -15.07 14.64 -0.64
C VAL A 403 -16.10 15.64 -1.13
N PRO A 404 -16.98 15.29 -2.09
CA PRO A 404 -18.03 16.18 -2.52
C PRO A 404 -19.00 16.44 -1.36
N PRO A 405 -19.57 17.67 -1.24
CA PRO A 405 -20.59 17.93 -0.25
C PRO A 405 -21.77 16.97 -0.46
N HIS A 406 -22.25 16.38 0.64
CA HIS A 406 -23.42 15.50 0.60
C HIS A 406 -24.60 16.29 0.03
N GLN A 407 -25.05 15.98 -1.19
CA GLN A 407 -26.22 16.56 -1.80
C GLN A 407 -27.40 15.59 -1.64
N PRO A 408 -28.35 15.85 -0.74
CA PRO A 408 -29.68 15.34 -0.92
C PRO A 408 -30.28 16.03 -2.16
N ALA A 409 -30.88 15.25 -3.05
CA ALA A 409 -31.35 15.68 -4.39
C ALA A 409 -32.33 16.85 -4.42
N ASP A 410 -32.82 17.35 -3.27
CA ASP A 410 -33.89 18.35 -3.15
C ASP A 410 -33.49 19.67 -2.47
N GLN A 411 -32.19 19.93 -2.19
CA GLN A 411 -31.79 21.17 -1.54
C GLN A 411 -31.04 22.14 -2.46
N ALA A 412 -31.50 23.39 -2.51
CA ALA A 412 -31.01 24.44 -3.41
C ALA A 412 -29.63 25.03 -3.08
N ALA A 413 -29.01 24.66 -1.95
CA ALA A 413 -27.63 25.02 -1.61
C ALA A 413 -26.92 23.85 -0.94
N PRO A 414 -25.68 23.50 -1.36
CA PRO A 414 -24.93 22.45 -0.70
C PRO A 414 -24.59 22.84 0.73
N ASP A 415 -24.91 21.97 1.69
CA ASP A 415 -24.45 22.14 3.07
C ASP A 415 -22.92 22.19 3.10
N PRO A 416 -22.30 23.10 3.86
CA PRO A 416 -20.83 23.16 3.93
C PRO A 416 -20.31 21.85 4.51
N VAL A 417 -19.23 21.32 3.90
CA VAL A 417 -18.53 20.14 4.41
C VAL A 417 -18.14 20.38 5.86
N ARG A 418 -18.60 19.48 6.74
CA ARG A 418 -18.36 19.55 8.17
C ARG A 418 -17.55 18.34 8.62
N PHE A 419 -16.53 18.59 9.40
CA PHE A 419 -15.65 17.56 9.97
C PHE A 419 -16.01 17.34 11.43
N ARG A 420 -16.22 16.09 11.80
CA ARG A 420 -16.38 15.73 13.20
C ARG A 420 -15.05 15.87 13.92
N ALA A 421 -15.04 16.60 15.01
CA ALA A 421 -13.85 16.90 15.78
C ALA A 421 -14.12 16.65 17.27
N GLU A 422 -13.09 16.20 17.98
CA GLU A 422 -13.10 16.06 19.42
C GLU A 422 -12.30 17.17 20.06
N ARG A 423 -12.86 17.86 21.05
CA ARG A 423 -12.14 18.82 21.87
C ARG A 423 -11.21 18.06 22.82
N LEU A 424 -9.91 18.37 22.77
CA LEU A 424 -8.90 17.61 23.52
C LEU A 424 -8.90 17.86 25.03
N THR A 425 -9.59 18.91 25.51
CA THR A 425 -9.67 19.21 26.96
C THR A 425 -10.70 18.38 27.71
N ASP A 426 -11.82 18.04 27.08
CA ASP A 426 -12.99 17.42 27.73
C ASP A 426 -13.63 16.29 26.92
N GLY A 427 -13.10 15.97 25.75
CA GLY A 427 -13.65 14.95 24.85
C GLY A 427 -14.95 15.36 24.14
N GLY A 428 -15.40 16.60 24.29
CA GLY A 428 -16.62 17.11 23.67
C GLY A 428 -16.55 17.09 22.14
N VAL A 429 -17.56 16.50 21.50
CA VAL A 429 -17.64 16.41 20.04
C VAL A 429 -18.22 17.67 19.44
N ARG A 430 -17.58 18.17 18.38
CA ARG A 430 -18.03 19.35 17.61
C ARG A 430 -17.84 19.12 16.12
N PHE A 431 -18.63 19.81 15.31
CA PHE A 431 -18.47 19.85 13.86
C PHE A 431 -17.73 21.12 13.44
N LEU A 432 -16.57 20.95 12.81
CA LEU A 432 -15.76 22.04 12.26
C LEU A 432 -16.03 22.19 10.76
N THR A 433 -15.94 23.42 10.27
CA THR A 433 -16.08 23.71 8.84
C THR A 433 -14.79 23.44 8.08
N ALA A 434 -14.89 23.13 6.79
CA ALA A 434 -13.75 22.84 5.92
C ALA A 434 -12.62 23.91 5.97
N PRO A 435 -12.88 25.22 6.00
CA PRO A 435 -11.81 26.22 6.09
C PRO A 435 -10.96 26.19 7.35
N LEU A 436 -11.46 25.57 8.43
CA LEU A 436 -10.69 25.36 9.67
C LEU A 436 -9.82 24.10 9.61
N VAL A 437 -10.32 23.06 8.96
CA VAL A 437 -9.66 21.75 8.93
C VAL A 437 -8.70 21.61 7.75
N LEU A 438 -9.13 22.06 6.57
CA LEU A 438 -8.36 21.90 5.33
C LEU A 438 -7.38 23.07 5.15
N PRO A 439 -6.20 22.82 4.56
CA PRO A 439 -5.30 23.88 4.16
C PRO A 439 -5.97 24.76 3.11
N ARG A 440 -5.82 26.09 3.23
CA ARG A 440 -6.24 27.00 2.17
C ARG A 440 -5.38 26.75 0.93
N PRO A 441 -5.98 26.69 -0.28
CA PRO A 441 -5.18 26.70 -1.49
C PRO A 441 -4.26 27.94 -1.46
N ALA A 442 -2.99 27.74 -1.81
CA ALA A 442 -2.04 28.84 -1.92
C ALA A 442 -2.57 29.81 -3.00
N GLY A 443 -3.18 30.90 -2.58
CA GLY A 443 -3.56 32.00 -3.47
C GLY A 443 -2.29 32.63 -4.00
N GLU A 444 -2.19 32.80 -5.30
CA GLU A 444 -1.16 33.59 -5.94
C GLU A 444 -1.17 35.00 -5.31
N GLY A 445 -0.12 35.35 -4.54
CA GLY A 445 0.11 36.73 -4.19
C GLY A 445 0.28 37.11 -2.72
N GLN A 446 0.38 36.20 -1.76
CA GLN A 446 0.76 36.60 -0.38
C GLN A 446 2.11 35.99 0.04
N PRO A 447 3.19 36.76 0.05
CA PRO A 447 4.43 36.33 0.68
C PRO A 447 4.24 36.37 2.20
N GLY A 448 4.40 35.25 2.89
CA GLY A 448 4.81 35.21 4.27
C GLY A 448 3.81 34.85 5.37
N GLY A 449 2.59 34.39 5.10
CA GLY A 449 1.63 34.12 6.19
C GLY A 449 0.81 32.83 6.11
N GLY A 450 0.98 32.03 5.09
CA GLY A 450 0.21 30.80 4.88
C GLY A 450 0.58 29.71 5.89
N ARG A 451 -0.43 29.08 6.49
CA ARG A 451 -0.26 27.82 7.24
C ARG A 451 0.41 26.81 6.31
N PRO A 452 1.58 26.22 6.64
CA PRO A 452 2.18 25.22 5.76
C PRO A 452 1.16 24.10 5.51
N ALA A 453 1.00 23.72 4.25
CA ALA A 453 0.09 22.67 3.85
C ALA A 453 0.41 21.40 4.65
N GLY A 454 -0.54 20.92 5.47
CA GLY A 454 -0.36 19.73 6.29
C GLY A 454 0.07 19.95 7.74
N ALA A 455 0.40 21.18 8.19
CA ALA A 455 0.77 21.41 9.59
C ALA A 455 -0.33 20.95 10.56
N GLY A 456 0.03 20.17 11.57
CA GLY A 456 -0.91 19.55 12.51
C GLY A 456 -1.56 18.28 11.98
N THR A 457 -0.90 17.53 11.06
CA THR A 457 -1.40 16.26 10.56
C THR A 457 -0.34 15.18 10.77
N ALA A 458 -0.74 14.04 11.33
CA ALA A 458 0.17 12.93 11.59
C ALA A 458 -0.50 11.57 11.39
N CYS A 459 0.34 10.59 11.05
CA CYS A 459 0.03 9.17 10.97
C CYS A 459 0.95 8.44 11.96
N ALA A 460 0.38 7.58 12.82
CA ALA A 460 1.13 6.87 13.85
C ALA A 460 0.53 5.47 14.14
N GLU A 461 1.15 4.75 15.08
CA GLU A 461 0.81 3.38 15.45
C GLU A 461 -0.51 3.25 16.23
N SER A 462 -0.97 4.31 16.86
CA SER A 462 -2.22 4.38 17.61
C SER A 462 -2.89 5.74 17.44
N TRP A 463 -4.17 5.83 17.77
CA TRP A 463 -4.89 7.09 17.71
C TRP A 463 -4.27 8.16 18.60
N ASP A 464 -3.96 7.82 19.86
CA ASP A 464 -3.38 8.78 20.79
C ASP A 464 -1.98 9.23 20.33
N ALA A 465 -1.16 8.34 19.76
CA ALA A 465 0.14 8.71 19.20
C ALA A 465 0.01 9.62 17.95
N ALA A 466 -1.00 9.37 17.09
CA ALA A 466 -1.26 10.22 15.94
C ALA A 466 -1.73 11.62 16.35
N VAL A 467 -2.61 11.72 17.36
CA VAL A 467 -3.07 13.00 17.92
C VAL A 467 -1.93 13.75 18.60
N GLU A 468 -1.08 13.08 19.38
CA GLU A 468 0.09 13.69 20.02
C GLU A 468 1.05 14.29 18.99
N ALA A 469 1.46 13.51 18.00
CA ALA A 469 2.36 13.96 16.94
C ALA A 469 1.75 15.13 16.13
N ALA A 470 0.46 15.07 15.81
CA ALA A 470 -0.26 16.14 15.15
C ALA A 470 -0.36 17.42 16.02
N LEU A 471 -0.53 17.26 17.34
CA LEU A 471 -0.60 18.35 18.30
C LEU A 471 0.75 19.06 18.43
N PHE A 472 1.87 18.32 18.54
CA PHE A 472 3.21 18.92 18.55
C PHE A 472 3.49 19.69 17.25
N ASP A 473 3.11 19.14 16.09
CA ASP A 473 3.29 19.83 14.82
C ASP A 473 2.41 21.10 14.70
N ALA A 474 1.18 21.08 15.24
CA ALA A 474 0.31 22.24 15.31
C ALA A 474 0.90 23.33 16.22
N VAL A 475 1.45 22.96 17.38
CA VAL A 475 2.11 23.88 18.33
C VAL A 475 3.38 24.45 17.72
N ARG A 476 4.19 23.62 17.05
CA ARG A 476 5.39 24.08 16.31
C ARG A 476 5.03 25.14 15.26
N SER A 477 3.94 24.90 14.52
CA SER A 477 3.43 25.85 13.53
C SER A 477 2.92 27.15 14.17
N LEU A 478 2.25 27.06 15.35
CA LEU A 478 1.81 28.21 16.12
C LEU A 478 3.00 29.04 16.61
N ALA A 479 4.01 28.37 17.20
CA ALA A 479 5.21 29.05 17.70
C ALA A 479 5.96 29.81 16.60
N ARG A 480 6.08 29.23 15.39
CA ARG A 480 6.64 29.92 14.23
C ARG A 480 5.91 31.20 13.88
N ARG A 481 4.56 31.20 13.92
CA ARG A 481 3.75 32.40 13.61
C ARG A 481 3.90 33.49 14.68
N ARG A 482 4.02 33.07 15.94
CA ARG A 482 4.12 34.00 17.09
C ARG A 482 5.54 34.39 17.44
N ALA A 483 6.54 33.89 16.71
CA ALA A 483 7.96 34.11 17.04
C ALA A 483 8.36 35.60 17.10
N ALA A 484 7.70 36.44 16.29
CA ALA A 484 7.93 37.90 16.31
C ALA A 484 7.35 38.59 17.55
N ASP A 485 6.32 38.00 18.19
CA ASP A 485 5.58 38.59 19.31
C ASP A 485 6.16 38.19 20.68
N VAL A 486 7.13 37.27 20.69
CA VAL A 486 7.71 36.71 21.91
C VAL A 486 9.14 37.21 22.07
N SER A 487 9.51 37.59 23.29
CA SER A 487 10.93 37.85 23.66
C SER A 487 11.54 36.56 24.23
N PRO A 488 12.13 35.71 23.38
CA PRO A 488 12.55 34.38 23.79
C PRO A 488 13.82 34.43 24.63
N ALA A 489 13.83 33.65 25.70
CA ALA A 489 15.03 33.48 26.49
C ALA A 489 16.10 32.71 25.71
N THR A 490 17.37 33.12 25.87
CA THR A 490 18.51 32.37 25.31
C THR A 490 18.83 31.17 26.21
N LEU A 491 19.01 29.99 25.60
CA LEU A 491 19.32 28.74 26.29
C LEU A 491 20.76 28.31 26.00
N MET A 492 21.40 27.73 27.00
CA MET A 492 22.69 27.06 26.81
C MET A 492 22.45 25.64 26.25
N PRO A 493 23.01 25.30 25.09
CA PRO A 493 22.80 23.99 24.47
C PRO A 493 23.17 22.80 25.34
N GLU A 494 24.21 22.97 26.19
CA GLU A 494 24.75 21.91 27.05
C GLU A 494 23.67 21.32 27.98
N GLY A 495 22.75 22.14 28.47
CA GLY A 495 21.64 21.69 29.31
C GLY A 495 20.56 20.88 28.58
N LEU A 496 20.55 20.94 27.25
CA LEU A 496 19.58 20.25 26.38
C LEU A 496 20.15 18.95 25.79
N LEU A 497 21.46 18.73 25.86
CA LEU A 497 22.12 17.57 25.23
C LEU A 497 22.04 16.31 26.12
N THR A 498 20.88 15.96 26.58
CA THR A 498 20.59 14.81 27.46
C THR A 498 20.20 13.56 26.71
N GLU A 499 19.78 13.67 25.46
CA GLU A 499 19.34 12.55 24.62
C GLU A 499 20.34 12.30 23.47
N PRO A 500 20.56 11.01 23.08
CA PRO A 500 21.54 10.65 22.05
C PRO A 500 21.30 11.35 20.70
N GLU A 501 20.06 11.53 20.29
CA GLU A 501 19.71 12.20 19.03
C GLU A 501 20.04 13.68 19.06
N ALA A 502 19.70 14.38 20.14
CA ALA A 502 20.05 15.79 20.34
C ALA A 502 21.57 16.00 20.27
N VAL A 503 22.33 15.14 20.97
CA VAL A 503 23.80 15.17 20.94
C VAL A 503 24.34 14.98 19.53
N ARG A 504 23.83 13.98 18.78
CA ARG A 504 24.31 13.67 17.42
C ARG A 504 24.00 14.80 16.45
N HIS A 505 22.73 15.25 16.40
CA HIS A 505 22.30 16.31 15.48
C HIS A 505 23.02 17.62 15.78
N TRP A 506 23.13 17.99 17.05
CA TRP A 506 23.85 19.22 17.46
C TRP A 506 25.33 19.17 17.09
N ARG A 507 26.01 18.05 17.31
CA ARG A 507 27.40 17.85 16.93
C ARG A 507 27.62 18.02 15.43
N LEU A 508 26.71 17.45 14.61
CA LEU A 508 26.75 17.59 13.16
C LEU A 508 26.51 19.05 12.71
N LEU A 509 25.58 19.77 13.34
CA LEU A 509 25.34 21.18 13.04
C LEU A 509 26.61 22.03 13.26
N ARG A 510 27.36 21.73 14.31
CA ARG A 510 28.62 22.42 14.61
C ARG A 510 29.72 22.20 13.57
N THR A 511 29.65 21.10 12.82
CA THR A 511 30.66 20.78 11.79
C THR A 511 30.27 21.31 10.40
N LEU A 512 29.01 21.62 10.17
CA LEU A 512 28.49 21.97 8.84
C LEU A 512 28.26 23.46 8.62
N GLY A 513 28.50 24.30 9.60
CA GLY A 513 28.32 25.73 9.44
C GLY A 513 28.26 26.51 10.75
N PRO A 514 27.83 27.78 10.72
CA PRO A 514 27.70 28.60 11.91
C PRO A 514 26.76 27.95 12.92
N VAL A 515 27.17 27.95 14.19
CA VAL A 515 26.35 27.41 15.28
C VAL A 515 25.19 28.36 15.54
N PRO A 516 23.92 27.91 15.42
CA PRO A 516 22.78 28.76 15.72
C PRO A 516 22.66 29.00 17.24
N GLU A 517 22.07 30.11 17.61
CA GLU A 517 21.64 30.36 18.99
C GLU A 517 20.39 29.52 19.28
N VAL A 518 20.27 29.04 20.52
CA VAL A 518 19.12 28.27 20.99
C VAL A 518 18.22 29.20 21.80
N ARG A 519 16.94 29.24 21.44
CA ARG A 519 15.93 30.10 22.09
C ARG A 519 14.73 29.26 22.59
N ASP A 520 14.24 29.64 23.75
CA ASP A 520 12.99 29.10 24.29
C ASP A 520 11.78 29.83 23.69
N LEU A 521 11.01 29.16 22.86
CA LEU A 521 9.79 29.66 22.25
C LEU A 521 8.51 29.08 22.89
N SER A 522 8.62 28.40 24.04
CA SER A 522 7.45 27.77 24.70
C SER A 522 6.38 28.80 25.08
N GLY A 523 6.78 30.05 25.42
CA GLY A 523 5.84 31.17 25.60
C GLY A 523 4.76 30.90 26.67
N GLY A 524 5.09 30.13 27.71
CA GLY A 524 4.17 29.74 28.78
C GLY A 524 3.40 28.41 28.50
N LEU A 525 3.60 27.79 27.34
CA LEU A 525 3.10 26.43 27.09
C LEU A 525 3.91 25.41 27.90
N VAL A 526 3.25 24.33 28.31
CA VAL A 526 3.89 23.23 29.06
C VAL A 526 4.85 22.42 28.19
N ALA A 527 4.58 22.28 26.88
CA ALA A 527 5.48 21.58 25.98
C ALA A 527 6.69 22.44 25.62
N PRO A 528 7.90 21.88 25.66
CA PRO A 528 9.10 22.57 25.19
C PRO A 528 9.03 22.89 23.70
N VAL A 529 9.24 24.15 23.35
CA VAL A 529 9.38 24.61 21.97
C VAL A 529 10.73 25.30 21.83
N ILE A 530 11.61 24.69 21.05
CA ILE A 530 12.99 25.18 20.86
C ILE A 530 13.13 25.80 19.48
N GLY A 531 13.57 27.05 19.43
CA GLY A 531 13.94 27.76 18.21
C GLY A 531 15.44 27.78 18.00
N LEU A 532 15.90 27.55 16.78
CA LEU A 532 17.26 27.81 16.34
C LEU A 532 17.31 29.13 15.56
N VAL A 533 18.25 30.00 15.92
CA VAL A 533 18.35 31.37 15.43
C VAL A 533 19.70 31.61 14.80
N ALA A 534 19.75 32.18 13.62
CA ALA A 534 20.96 32.64 12.95
C ALA A 534 20.89 34.17 12.78
N GLY A 535 21.73 34.90 13.52
CA GLY A 535 21.63 36.35 13.64
C GLY A 535 20.36 36.76 14.37
N ASP A 536 19.45 37.47 13.67
CA ASP A 536 18.15 37.91 14.18
C ASP A 536 16.98 37.04 13.68
N ARG A 537 17.24 35.94 12.96
CA ARG A 537 16.24 35.15 12.24
C ARG A 537 16.09 33.75 12.78
N LEU A 538 14.82 33.34 12.91
CA LEU A 538 14.47 31.99 13.29
C LEU A 538 14.66 31.05 12.08
N VAL A 539 15.60 30.11 12.14
CA VAL A 539 15.94 29.20 11.05
C VAL A 539 15.30 27.81 11.19
N SER A 540 15.00 27.39 12.42
CA SER A 540 14.28 26.13 12.66
C SER A 540 13.53 26.17 13.99
N VAL A 541 12.48 25.32 14.12
CA VAL A 541 11.69 25.15 15.35
C VAL A 541 11.39 23.67 15.54
N GLY A 542 11.61 23.16 16.75
CA GLY A 542 11.18 21.83 17.18
C GLY A 542 10.23 21.93 18.37
N CYS A 543 9.35 20.96 18.50
CA CYS A 543 8.41 20.81 19.61
C CYS A 543 8.25 19.33 19.94
N ALA A 544 8.52 18.95 21.18
CA ALA A 544 8.44 17.56 21.63
C ALA A 544 8.07 17.50 23.12
N ALA A 545 7.89 16.29 23.66
CA ALA A 545 7.62 16.09 25.09
C ALA A 545 8.80 16.50 25.99
N THR A 546 10.03 16.43 25.46
CA THR A 546 11.26 16.83 26.18
C THR A 546 11.95 17.98 25.47
N ALA A 547 12.68 18.80 26.21
CA ALA A 547 13.45 19.90 25.63
C ALA A 547 14.61 19.36 24.75
N ALA A 548 15.18 18.22 25.11
CA ALA A 548 16.18 17.53 24.28
C ALA A 548 15.60 17.04 22.96
N GLY A 549 14.41 16.42 22.98
CA GLY A 549 13.69 16.00 21.80
C GLY A 549 13.33 17.17 20.88
N ALA A 550 12.86 18.30 21.46
CA ALA A 550 12.58 19.53 20.70
C ALA A 550 13.83 20.09 20.03
N LEU A 551 14.98 20.07 20.73
CA LEU A 551 16.28 20.47 20.14
C LEU A 551 16.70 19.49 19.02
N ALA A 552 16.55 18.18 19.25
CA ALA A 552 16.89 17.16 18.25
C ALA A 552 16.10 17.36 16.96
N GLU A 553 14.80 17.65 17.07
CA GLU A 553 13.93 17.91 15.94
C GLU A 553 14.32 19.19 15.20
N ALA A 554 14.52 20.30 15.93
CA ALA A 554 14.96 21.56 15.34
C ALA A 554 16.31 21.43 14.64
N ALA A 555 17.25 20.72 15.25
CA ALA A 555 18.58 20.50 14.70
C ALA A 555 18.56 19.63 13.44
N ARG A 556 17.75 18.57 13.43
CA ARG A 556 17.55 17.71 12.25
C ARG A 556 16.97 18.50 11.08
N ASP A 557 15.95 19.32 11.33
CA ASP A 557 15.28 20.10 10.26
C ASP A 557 16.24 21.17 9.69
N LEU A 558 17.09 21.78 10.51
CA LEU A 558 18.14 22.72 10.04
C LEU A 558 19.25 21.99 9.28
N LEU A 559 19.68 20.81 9.74
CA LEU A 559 20.64 19.97 9.03
C LEU A 559 20.12 19.63 7.62
N LEU A 560 18.86 19.21 7.53
CA LEU A 560 18.22 18.91 6.25
C LEU A 560 18.18 20.14 5.33
N ALA A 561 17.81 21.30 5.87
CA ALA A 561 17.78 22.55 5.09
C ALA A 561 19.17 22.93 4.55
N ARG A 562 20.23 22.81 5.37
CA ARG A 562 21.63 23.04 4.97
C ARG A 562 22.09 22.05 3.90
N GLN A 563 21.82 20.78 4.12
CA GLN A 563 22.17 19.70 3.20
C GLN A 563 21.56 19.89 1.82
N ARG A 564 20.33 20.41 1.75
CA ARG A 564 19.60 20.66 0.50
C ARG A 564 19.84 22.05 -0.10
N GLY A 565 20.58 22.91 0.58
CA GLY A 565 20.73 24.31 0.17
C GLY A 565 19.40 25.09 0.16
N THR A 566 18.44 24.64 0.96
CA THR A 566 17.10 25.25 1.08
C THR A 566 16.95 26.06 2.37
N GLU A 567 18.07 26.51 2.95
CA GLU A 567 17.99 27.45 4.07
C GLU A 567 17.14 28.67 3.65
N PRO A 568 16.14 29.05 4.46
CA PRO A 568 15.26 30.15 4.09
C PRO A 568 16.05 31.41 3.79
N ALA A 569 15.81 32.02 2.62
CA ALA A 569 16.50 33.24 2.22
C ALA A 569 16.29 34.36 3.24
N ALA A 570 17.30 35.16 3.43
CA ALA A 570 17.23 36.35 4.28
C ALA A 570 16.07 37.26 3.82
N GLY A 571 14.99 37.31 4.57
CA GLY A 571 13.77 38.08 4.21
C GLY A 571 12.47 37.32 4.35
N THR A 572 12.49 35.99 4.33
CA THR A 572 11.29 35.14 4.41
C THR A 572 11.00 34.62 5.84
N LEU A 573 11.96 34.77 6.75
CA LEU A 573 11.84 34.30 8.13
C LEU A 573 11.37 35.43 9.07
N PRO A 574 10.57 35.07 10.10
CA PRO A 574 10.20 36.06 11.11
C PRO A 574 11.44 36.59 11.82
N LEU A 575 11.52 37.93 11.95
CA LEU A 575 12.44 38.60 12.83
C LEU A 575 12.00 38.31 14.27
N LEU A 576 12.95 37.88 15.10
CA LEU A 576 12.68 37.76 16.53
C LEU A 576 12.81 39.13 17.20
N ALA A 577 12.02 39.37 18.23
CA ALA A 577 12.26 40.46 19.16
C ALA A 577 13.66 40.36 19.75
N ALA A 578 14.21 41.48 20.27
CA ALA A 578 15.54 41.48 20.87
C ALA A 578 15.74 40.33 21.85
N PRO A 579 16.98 39.76 21.95
CA PRO A 579 17.24 38.62 22.81
C PRO A 579 16.82 38.91 24.24
N GLY A 580 16.05 38.04 24.83
CA GLY A 580 15.74 38.04 26.24
C GLY A 580 16.98 37.68 27.08
N PRO A 581 16.90 37.78 28.39
CA PRO A 581 17.97 37.42 29.27
C PRO A 581 18.34 35.93 29.12
N LEU A 582 19.58 35.58 29.45
CA LEU A 582 20.02 34.19 29.55
C LEU A 582 19.13 33.49 30.59
N ALA A 583 18.49 32.39 30.19
CA ALA A 583 17.67 31.63 31.13
C ALA A 583 18.54 30.68 31.96
N ASP A 584 18.42 30.78 33.26
CA ASP A 584 19.08 29.85 34.19
C ASP A 584 18.46 28.45 34.21
N ARG A 585 17.32 28.26 33.56
CA ARG A 585 16.56 26.99 33.55
C ARG A 585 16.19 26.56 32.13
N VAL A 586 16.41 25.29 31.85
CA VAL A 586 15.92 24.61 30.67
C VAL A 586 14.38 24.43 30.78
N PRO A 587 13.61 24.56 29.69
CA PRO A 587 12.17 24.24 29.68
C PRO A 587 11.89 22.87 30.27
N VAL A 588 10.91 22.80 31.14
CA VAL A 588 10.52 21.55 31.81
C VAL A 588 9.91 20.61 30.79
N SER A 589 10.29 19.35 30.83
CA SER A 589 9.65 18.30 30.02
C SER A 589 8.16 18.21 30.34
N LEU A 590 7.36 17.87 29.33
CA LEU A 590 5.92 17.67 29.46
C LEU A 590 5.67 16.57 30.52
N PRO A 591 4.81 16.81 31.51
CA PRO A 591 4.47 15.79 32.49
C PRO A 591 3.75 14.60 31.84
N GLY A 592 4.02 13.39 32.34
CA GLY A 592 3.39 12.17 31.87
C GLY A 592 4.36 11.19 31.21
N SER A 593 3.92 9.97 31.04
CA SER A 593 4.72 8.87 30.52
C SER A 593 4.23 8.37 29.16
N GLY A 594 3.17 8.97 28.60
CA GLY A 594 2.60 8.51 27.34
C GLY A 594 1.72 9.54 26.63
N PRO A 595 1.36 9.25 25.36
CA PRO A 595 0.65 10.18 24.48
C PRO A 595 -0.61 10.79 25.09
N ARG A 596 -1.44 9.99 25.77
CA ARG A 596 -2.70 10.45 26.36
C ARG A 596 -2.50 11.51 27.44
N GLU A 597 -1.51 11.33 28.31
CA GLU A 597 -1.19 12.29 29.37
C GLU A 597 -0.60 13.56 28.79
N HIS A 598 0.31 13.45 27.81
CA HIS A 598 0.87 14.57 27.08
C HIS A 598 -0.21 15.42 26.39
N ILE A 599 -1.17 14.77 25.71
CA ILE A 599 -2.29 15.45 25.06
C ILE A 599 -3.11 16.24 26.09
N ALA A 600 -3.44 15.63 27.23
CA ALA A 600 -4.27 16.27 28.26
C ALA A 600 -3.57 17.52 28.86
N HIS A 601 -2.29 17.40 29.21
CA HIS A 601 -1.51 18.52 29.74
C HIS A 601 -1.36 19.65 28.73
N LEU A 602 -1.01 19.31 27.47
CA LEU A 602 -0.80 20.32 26.44
C LEU A 602 -2.10 20.99 26.01
N ALA A 603 -3.21 20.24 25.91
CA ALA A 603 -4.53 20.81 25.61
C ALA A 603 -5.00 21.79 26.69
N THR A 604 -4.77 21.46 27.98
CA THR A 604 -5.06 22.34 29.12
C THR A 604 -4.22 23.62 29.06
N SER A 605 -2.93 23.49 28.78
CA SER A 605 -2.01 24.64 28.64
C SER A 605 -2.39 25.54 27.46
N LEU A 606 -2.77 24.96 26.32
CA LEU A 606 -3.27 25.69 25.15
C LEU A 606 -4.56 26.45 25.47
N ALA A 607 -5.48 25.83 26.23
CA ALA A 607 -6.73 26.48 26.67
C ALA A 607 -6.43 27.69 27.56
N ALA A 608 -5.49 27.57 28.49
CA ALA A 608 -5.04 28.69 29.31
C ALA A 608 -4.38 29.82 28.48
N ALA A 609 -3.78 29.48 27.35
CA ALA A 609 -3.19 30.43 26.39
C ALA A 609 -4.20 31.01 25.37
N GLY A 610 -5.50 30.68 25.50
CA GLY A 610 -6.57 31.18 24.63
C GLY A 610 -6.80 30.36 23.34
N TYR A 611 -6.32 29.12 23.28
CA TYR A 611 -6.52 28.22 22.14
C TYR A 611 -7.34 27.00 22.53
N THR A 612 -8.31 26.64 21.69
CA THR A 612 -9.00 25.36 21.82
C THR A 612 -8.45 24.39 20.79
N ALA A 613 -7.93 23.25 21.25
CA ALA A 613 -7.41 22.20 20.40
C ALA A 613 -8.46 21.14 20.09
N TYR A 614 -8.61 20.81 18.81
CA TYR A 614 -9.54 19.81 18.30
C TYR A 614 -8.80 18.75 17.51
N ALA A 615 -9.07 17.46 17.76
CA ALA A 615 -8.62 16.34 16.94
C ALA A 615 -9.71 15.92 15.94
N VAL A 616 -9.32 15.75 14.70
CA VAL A 616 -10.18 15.34 13.57
C VAL A 616 -9.62 14.06 12.98
N PRO A 617 -10.36 12.95 12.91
CA PRO A 617 -9.93 11.76 12.17
C PRO A 617 -9.97 12.04 10.67
N LEU A 618 -8.94 11.59 9.95
CA LEU A 618 -8.87 11.68 8.50
C LEU A 618 -9.18 10.31 7.89
N ASP A 619 -10.41 9.85 8.03
CA ASP A 619 -10.93 8.55 7.60
C ASP A 619 -11.85 8.62 6.35
N HIS A 620 -11.67 9.66 5.55
CA HIS A 620 -12.51 9.96 4.37
C HIS A 620 -12.27 9.01 3.19
N ASP A 621 -11.13 8.33 3.14
CA ASP A 621 -10.87 7.21 2.26
C ASP A 621 -10.95 5.91 3.07
N ALA A 622 -12.08 5.21 2.98
CA ALA A 622 -12.35 4.05 3.83
C ALA A 622 -11.38 2.89 3.58
N ASP A 623 -10.97 2.67 2.34
CA ASP A 623 -10.04 1.59 1.99
C ASP A 623 -8.62 1.90 2.51
N PHE A 624 -8.17 3.15 2.34
CA PHE A 624 -6.92 3.61 2.93
C PHE A 624 -6.98 3.53 4.47
N HIS A 625 -8.09 3.97 5.06
CA HIS A 625 -8.27 3.94 6.51
C HIS A 625 -8.32 2.52 7.09
N THR A 626 -8.83 1.54 6.35
CA THR A 626 -8.81 0.13 6.76
C THR A 626 -7.37 -0.39 6.92
N LEU A 627 -6.47 0.05 6.04
CA LEU A 627 -5.04 -0.29 6.11
C LEU A 627 -4.30 0.56 7.14
N ILE A 628 -4.59 1.87 7.18
CA ILE A 628 -3.91 2.88 7.98
C ILE A 628 -4.95 3.60 8.88
N PRO A 629 -5.32 2.99 10.01
CA PRO A 629 -6.48 3.47 10.80
C PRO A 629 -6.22 4.76 11.58
N PHE A 630 -4.96 5.08 11.86
CA PHE A 630 -4.62 6.17 12.78
C PHE A 630 -3.98 7.36 12.05
N VAL A 631 -4.81 8.18 11.42
CA VAL A 631 -4.40 9.47 10.85
C VAL A 631 -5.22 10.57 11.48
N ALA A 632 -4.56 11.50 12.18
CA ALA A 632 -5.17 12.60 12.90
C ALA A 632 -4.80 13.95 12.32
N ARG A 633 -5.76 14.87 12.35
CA ARG A 633 -5.55 16.30 12.13
C ARG A 633 -5.85 17.05 13.42
N VAL A 634 -4.93 17.85 13.92
CA VAL A 634 -5.18 18.76 15.04
C VAL A 634 -5.33 20.18 14.53
N VAL A 635 -6.41 20.81 14.96
CA VAL A 635 -6.74 22.20 14.66
C VAL A 635 -6.72 23.00 15.96
N LEU A 636 -5.97 24.11 15.94
CA LEU A 636 -5.99 25.09 17.03
C LEU A 636 -6.90 26.25 16.61
N ASP A 637 -7.98 26.46 17.35
CA ASP A 637 -8.94 27.54 17.18
C ASP A 637 -8.72 28.60 18.26
N GLU A 638 -8.61 29.87 17.87
CA GLU A 638 -8.46 30.96 18.83
C GLU A 638 -9.80 31.20 19.52
N ALA A 639 -9.80 31.16 20.85
CA ALA A 639 -10.98 31.53 21.63
C ALA A 639 -11.29 33.01 21.36
N ARG A 640 -12.40 33.28 20.68
CA ARG A 640 -12.91 34.64 20.42
C ARG A 640 -13.52 35.21 21.68
#